data_815e800d9dfb413802714883e48f115e
#
_entry.id   815e800d9dfb413802714883e48f115e
#
_cell.length_a   1.000
_cell.length_b   1.000
_cell.length_c   1.000
_cell.angle_alpha   90.00
_cell.angle_beta   90.00
_cell.angle_gamma   90.00
#
_symmetry.space_group_name_H-M   'P 1'
#
loop_
_entity.id
_entity.type
_entity.pdbx_description
1 polymer ?
#
loop_
_entity_poly.entity_id
_entity_poly.type
_entity_poly.pdbx_seq_one_letter_code
_entity_poly.pdbx_strand_id
1 'polypeptide(L)'
;MRRFRKLWLPAVLVLLLLALAACTDDTPEIPGTDGDTVPPTEAVTDTPTEPEKAPDTEESTEEHTEAPTAPETEASTEPEETLPADKDIVVAAPDKLNFSTAVTVTQNGGSATVTHGDGLSYTAAGYASASGSALTFTKGLTLTFDAAKTAEPFNRFTLGYTSTQPLYGKITYTAGGKKVTDDFYLEAGTHTFSSVIGQYLAGGKGKGIESMTLETCNDKPADFALCVMNTRDYPVYGEGADTYYIENLRYKLGVRLLWGGGINYLEDKTCDINRLKNLVNQADTGRLIQQSYYGVQQNAEYTPGKYNGSTWAYNPVQGGDVKGNHSRIIDIVVTEYSVYVKSQPLDWAKDNSLTPSYMENTYTVYADRIQVDNRFVDFSNWTHRYAHQELPAFYTVSFLSRFTLYNGTKPWTGDTMSYRDNLNFWGDSTYYNDCTFLLKNSNTETWCAWTNPKTNFGIGLYVPNVDSYLAGRHAFNNSKESTNGATNYVAPVNTILLKSFEALEYSYLISTGSVEEMRATFKEYKDFASNESLHKNHQSRRVPDKTVASNENSYADLNGGGGGNSGANADPLSAALDLTKKENAAHVIGSNNTSVTYDAAAGALALKVKGQDPHVTIVYDGALSADRYKTIEITYMLPATNSDGNNVTDLFLCAGSVSNPDASASVRVTHTADGEYHVMTVDLSDKSFWQGDIHKIRFDYLDGCEAGDVMYVKSIVLK
;
A
#
# COMPACT_ATOMS: atom_id res chain seq x y z
N MET A 1 7.39 44.36 -27.43
CA MET A 1 6.96 42.96 -27.27
C MET A 1 8.11 42.09 -26.73
N ARG A 2 8.50 42.26 -25.48
CA ARG A 2 9.48 41.41 -24.76
C ARG A 2 9.34 41.71 -23.28
N ARG A 3 8.35 41.09 -22.60
CA ARG A 3 8.22 41.04 -21.11
C ARG A 3 6.99 40.26 -20.70
N PHE A 4 6.93 38.92 -21.03
CA PHE A 4 5.98 38.00 -20.43
C PHE A 4 6.48 36.54 -20.61
N ARG A 5 7.63 36.21 -20.04
CA ARG A 5 8.14 34.82 -20.07
C ARG A 5 8.96 34.44 -18.83
N LYS A 6 8.59 34.91 -17.64
CA LYS A 6 9.36 34.56 -16.44
C LYS A 6 8.51 34.25 -15.18
N LEU A 7 7.25 33.91 -15.32
CA LEU A 7 6.39 33.67 -14.13
C LEU A 7 5.70 32.30 -14.08
N TRP A 8 6.00 31.35 -14.96
CA TRP A 8 5.31 30.04 -15.00
C TRP A 8 6.15 28.84 -14.56
N LEU A 9 7.46 28.96 -14.43
CA LEU A 9 8.29 27.82 -14.02
C LEU A 9 8.23 27.47 -12.53
N PRO A 10 8.13 28.41 -11.58
CA PRO A 10 8.11 28.01 -10.17
C PRO A 10 6.78 27.40 -9.70
N ALA A 11 5.65 27.71 -10.35
CA ALA A 11 4.33 27.22 -9.91
C ALA A 11 4.10 25.73 -10.23
N VAL A 12 4.66 25.22 -11.31
CA VAL A 12 4.53 23.80 -11.69
C VAL A 12 5.43 22.92 -10.84
N LEU A 13 6.60 23.42 -10.43
CA LEU A 13 7.54 22.68 -9.58
C LEU A 13 7.02 22.56 -8.14
N VAL A 14 6.37 23.61 -7.62
CA VAL A 14 5.75 23.60 -6.29
C VAL A 14 4.53 22.68 -6.25
N LEU A 15 3.77 22.55 -7.33
CA LEU A 15 2.58 21.71 -7.41
C LEU A 15 2.90 20.20 -7.45
N LEU A 16 4.01 19.82 -8.07
CA LEU A 16 4.46 18.41 -8.05
C LEU A 16 5.05 18.00 -6.69
N LEU A 17 5.75 18.91 -6.01
CA LEU A 17 6.27 18.67 -4.65
C LEU A 17 5.15 18.52 -3.62
N LEU A 18 4.01 19.17 -3.82
CA LEU A 18 2.86 19.08 -2.91
C LEU A 18 2.07 17.76 -3.03
N ALA A 19 2.06 17.14 -4.19
CA ALA A 19 1.41 15.85 -4.37
C ALA A 19 2.11 14.69 -3.62
N LEU A 20 3.35 14.88 -3.22
CA LEU A 20 4.21 13.86 -2.63
C LEU A 20 4.46 14.04 -1.12
N ALA A 21 4.09 15.18 -0.55
CA ALA A 21 4.21 15.44 0.90
C ALA A 21 3.15 14.71 1.74
N ALA A 22 2.38 13.81 1.13
CA ALA A 22 1.23 13.14 1.76
C ALA A 22 1.57 12.14 2.88
N CYS A 23 2.83 11.97 3.26
CA CYS A 23 3.22 10.97 4.26
C CYS A 23 4.38 11.43 5.16
N THR A 24 4.36 12.65 5.70
CA THR A 24 5.30 13.02 6.77
C THR A 24 4.59 12.97 8.11
N ASP A 25 5.04 12.08 9.00
CA ASP A 25 4.67 12.05 10.40
C ASP A 25 5.31 13.27 11.11
N ASP A 26 4.55 14.35 11.23
CA ASP A 26 4.69 15.29 12.30
C ASP A 26 3.35 15.34 13.04
N THR A 27 3.25 14.58 14.12
CA THR A 27 2.19 14.75 15.10
C THR A 27 2.35 16.15 15.70
N PRO A 28 1.35 17.04 15.61
CA PRO A 28 1.42 18.31 16.31
C PRO A 28 1.33 18.04 17.81
N GLU A 29 2.32 18.53 18.57
CA GLU A 29 2.21 18.70 20.02
C GLU A 29 0.99 19.57 20.34
N ILE A 30 0.06 19.01 21.08
CA ILE A 30 -1.09 19.74 21.62
C ILE A 30 -0.57 20.68 22.71
N PRO A 31 -0.83 21.99 22.66
CA PRO A 31 -0.52 22.88 23.77
C PRO A 31 -1.38 22.51 24.98
N GLY A 32 -0.74 22.32 26.12
CA GLY A 32 -1.39 22.00 27.38
C GLY A 32 -2.41 23.06 27.77
N THR A 33 -3.61 22.62 28.15
CA THR A 33 -4.55 23.38 28.93
C THR A 33 -4.51 22.87 30.36
N ASP A 34 -4.25 23.78 31.27
CA ASP A 34 -4.28 23.58 32.71
C ASP A 34 -5.64 23.12 33.26
N GLY A 35 -5.58 22.16 34.16
CA GLY A 35 -6.35 22.11 35.38
C GLY A 35 -7.82 21.70 35.29
N ASP A 36 -8.12 20.45 35.68
CA ASP A 36 -9.07 20.23 36.75
C ASP A 36 -8.93 18.80 37.32
N THR A 37 -8.86 18.76 38.64
CA THR A 37 -8.68 17.61 39.52
C THR A 37 -9.95 16.77 39.63
N VAL A 38 -9.86 15.47 39.42
CA VAL A 38 -10.87 14.47 39.81
C VAL A 38 -10.16 13.44 40.74
N PRO A 39 -10.77 13.04 41.89
CA PRO A 39 -10.13 12.24 42.92
C PRO A 39 -10.00 10.76 42.54
N PRO A 40 -9.10 10.01 43.19
CA PRO A 40 -8.73 8.65 42.82
C PRO A 40 -9.78 7.62 43.26
N THR A 41 -10.13 6.72 42.36
CA THR A 41 -10.91 5.51 42.67
C THR A 41 -9.93 4.37 42.94
N GLU A 42 -10.19 3.66 44.01
CA GLU A 42 -9.36 2.61 44.61
C GLU A 42 -9.05 1.45 43.67
N ALA A 43 -7.80 0.99 43.73
CA ALA A 43 -7.31 -0.19 43.07
C ALA A 43 -7.78 -1.46 43.81
N VAL A 44 -8.47 -2.35 43.12
CA VAL A 44 -8.70 -3.72 43.56
C VAL A 44 -7.56 -4.58 43.03
N THR A 45 -6.76 -5.10 43.97
CA THR A 45 -5.71 -6.08 43.71
C THR A 45 -6.31 -7.48 43.75
N ASP A 46 -6.37 -8.15 42.60
CA ASP A 46 -6.58 -9.59 42.57
C ASP A 46 -5.24 -10.31 42.37
N THR A 47 -4.92 -11.13 43.40
CA THR A 47 -3.77 -12.02 43.45
C THR A 47 -4.11 -13.34 42.74
N PRO A 48 -3.28 -13.89 41.85
CA PRO A 48 -3.54 -15.19 41.25
C PRO A 48 -3.20 -16.31 42.26
N THR A 49 -4.16 -17.19 42.46
CA THR A 49 -4.04 -18.42 43.27
C THR A 49 -3.34 -19.50 42.46
N GLU A 50 -2.35 -20.12 43.07
CA GLU A 50 -1.59 -21.27 42.59
C GLU A 50 -2.47 -22.54 42.54
N PRO A 51 -2.35 -23.47 41.57
CA PRO A 51 -3.12 -24.74 41.57
C PRO A 51 -2.45 -25.78 42.45
N GLU A 52 -3.27 -26.41 43.26
CA GLU A 52 -2.96 -27.51 44.14
C GLU A 52 -2.43 -28.76 43.43
N LYS A 53 -1.48 -29.39 44.12
CA LYS A 53 -0.80 -30.67 43.82
C LYS A 53 -1.69 -31.84 44.14
N ALA A 54 -1.97 -32.76 43.19
CA ALA A 54 -2.64 -34.02 43.41
C ALA A 54 -1.68 -35.07 44.01
N PRO A 55 -2.17 -36.02 44.85
CA PRO A 55 -1.32 -36.95 45.59
C PRO A 55 -0.93 -38.20 44.80
N ASP A 56 0.24 -38.71 45.15
CA ASP A 56 0.80 -39.99 44.73
C ASP A 56 -0.07 -41.19 45.14
N THR A 57 -0.20 -42.18 44.25
CA THR A 57 -0.67 -43.51 44.63
C THR A 57 0.12 -44.59 43.90
N GLU A 58 0.87 -45.27 44.68
CA GLU A 58 1.35 -46.64 44.72
C GLU A 58 1.36 -47.58 43.48
N GLU A 59 2.51 -48.15 43.35
CA GLU A 59 3.02 -49.31 42.65
C GLU A 59 2.16 -50.60 42.82
N SER A 60 1.87 -51.34 41.74
CA SER A 60 1.53 -52.76 41.78
C SER A 60 1.91 -53.45 40.47
N THR A 61 2.86 -54.29 40.62
CA THR A 61 3.32 -55.54 39.98
C THR A 61 2.66 -56.09 38.71
N GLU A 62 3.58 -56.52 37.85
CA GLU A 62 3.54 -57.23 36.57
C GLU A 62 2.56 -58.45 36.55
N GLU A 63 1.87 -58.58 35.41
CA GLU A 63 1.53 -59.88 34.84
C GLU A 63 1.60 -59.86 33.32
N HIS A 64 2.48 -60.64 32.74
CA HIS A 64 2.64 -60.88 31.31
C HIS A 64 1.42 -61.57 30.73
N THR A 65 0.76 -60.96 29.78
CA THR A 65 -0.16 -61.64 28.87
C THR A 65 0.09 -61.15 27.41
N GLU A 66 0.21 -62.16 26.55
CA GLU A 66 0.51 -61.98 25.11
C GLU A 66 -0.51 -61.05 24.44
N ALA A 67 0.02 -60.13 23.61
CA ALA A 67 -0.75 -59.19 22.81
C ALA A 67 -1.44 -59.87 21.61
N PRO A 68 -2.73 -59.61 21.36
CA PRO A 68 -3.34 -59.96 20.09
C PRO A 68 -2.88 -58.98 18.99
N THR A 69 -2.53 -59.51 17.84
CA THR A 69 -2.19 -58.84 16.62
C THR A 69 -3.29 -57.82 16.28
N ALA A 70 -2.97 -56.54 16.28
CA ALA A 70 -3.87 -55.49 15.83
C ALA A 70 -4.10 -55.61 14.32
N PRO A 71 -5.31 -55.36 13.81
CA PRO A 71 -5.55 -55.28 12.36
C PRO A 71 -4.81 -54.07 11.81
N GLU A 72 -4.18 -54.24 10.67
CA GLU A 72 -3.61 -53.16 9.87
C GLU A 72 -4.69 -52.09 9.64
N THR A 73 -4.53 -50.93 10.26
CA THR A 73 -5.34 -49.77 9.96
C THR A 73 -4.89 -49.30 8.61
N GLU A 74 -5.71 -49.48 7.58
CA GLU A 74 -5.54 -48.80 6.31
C GLU A 74 -5.41 -47.30 6.63
N ALA A 75 -4.26 -46.72 6.33
CA ALA A 75 -4.05 -45.29 6.40
C ALA A 75 -5.06 -44.62 5.42
N SER A 76 -6.07 -43.97 5.97
CA SER A 76 -6.93 -43.08 5.24
C SER A 76 -6.02 -42.00 4.69
N THR A 77 -5.63 -42.11 3.42
CA THR A 77 -5.04 -41.02 2.68
C THR A 77 -6.16 -40.00 2.44
N GLU A 78 -6.25 -38.99 3.32
CA GLU A 78 -6.98 -37.78 2.94
C GLU A 78 -6.44 -37.30 1.58
N PRO A 79 -7.30 -36.93 0.64
CA PRO A 79 -6.85 -36.43 -0.64
C PRO A 79 -5.97 -35.19 -0.39
N GLU A 80 -4.79 -35.21 -0.98
CA GLU A 80 -3.86 -34.06 -0.92
C GLU A 80 -4.58 -32.84 -1.50
N GLU A 81 -4.78 -31.80 -0.67
CA GLU A 81 -5.40 -30.55 -1.09
C GLU A 81 -4.59 -29.98 -2.27
N THR A 82 -5.21 -29.86 -3.43
CA THR A 82 -4.58 -29.29 -4.63
C THR A 82 -5.14 -27.92 -4.94
N LEU A 83 -4.28 -27.00 -5.43
CA LEU A 83 -4.74 -25.70 -5.89
C LEU A 83 -5.70 -25.85 -7.07
N PRO A 84 -6.83 -25.10 -7.09
CA PRO A 84 -7.74 -25.11 -8.22
C PRO A 84 -7.04 -24.58 -9.47
N ALA A 85 -7.41 -25.11 -10.65
CA ALA A 85 -6.96 -24.52 -11.90
C ALA A 85 -7.65 -23.16 -12.12
N ASP A 86 -6.99 -22.22 -12.78
CA ASP A 86 -7.50 -20.86 -13.03
C ASP A 86 -8.93 -20.82 -13.60
N LYS A 87 -9.24 -21.74 -14.52
CA LYS A 87 -10.55 -21.86 -15.16
C LYS A 87 -11.68 -22.28 -14.22
N ASP A 88 -11.34 -22.85 -13.06
CA ASP A 88 -12.29 -23.37 -12.08
C ASP A 88 -12.55 -22.31 -10.96
N ILE A 89 -11.82 -21.21 -10.98
CA ILE A 89 -12.00 -20.10 -10.04
C ILE A 89 -13.18 -19.24 -10.48
N VAL A 90 -14.16 -19.10 -9.59
CA VAL A 90 -15.30 -18.21 -9.80
C VAL A 90 -14.90 -16.80 -9.37
N VAL A 91 -14.71 -15.92 -10.35
CA VAL A 91 -14.38 -14.52 -10.12
C VAL A 91 -15.60 -13.79 -9.59
N ALA A 92 -15.45 -13.07 -8.47
CA ALA A 92 -16.51 -12.25 -7.90
C ALA A 92 -16.85 -11.08 -8.85
N ALA A 93 -18.14 -10.85 -9.06
CA ALA A 93 -18.64 -9.79 -9.92
C ALA A 93 -19.94 -9.21 -9.35
N PRO A 94 -20.28 -7.95 -9.67
CA PRO A 94 -21.56 -7.40 -9.30
C PRO A 94 -22.72 -8.22 -9.89
N ASP A 95 -23.84 -8.27 -9.15
CA ASP A 95 -25.02 -8.97 -9.64
C ASP A 95 -25.54 -8.36 -10.93
N LYS A 96 -25.98 -9.24 -11.82
CA LYS A 96 -26.70 -8.86 -13.04
C LYS A 96 -28.13 -9.35 -12.91
N LEU A 97 -29.09 -8.42 -12.90
CA LEU A 97 -30.49 -8.79 -12.92
C LEU A 97 -30.86 -9.36 -14.29
N ASN A 98 -31.68 -10.41 -14.24
CA ASN A 98 -32.29 -10.93 -15.44
C ASN A 98 -33.56 -10.12 -15.75
N PHE A 99 -33.47 -9.21 -16.72
CA PHE A 99 -34.61 -8.38 -17.15
C PHE A 99 -35.76 -9.18 -17.81
N SER A 100 -35.59 -10.48 -18.06
CA SER A 100 -36.67 -11.36 -18.49
C SER A 100 -37.56 -11.87 -17.37
N THR A 101 -37.23 -11.60 -16.10
CA THR A 101 -38.07 -11.96 -14.95
C THR A 101 -39.42 -11.24 -15.06
N ALA A 102 -40.51 -11.99 -15.01
CA ALA A 102 -41.86 -11.44 -15.12
C ALA A 102 -42.14 -10.46 -13.96
N VAL A 103 -42.40 -9.23 -14.32
CA VAL A 103 -42.84 -8.15 -13.41
C VAL A 103 -44.20 -7.67 -13.84
N THR A 104 -45.16 -7.60 -12.93
CA THR A 104 -46.47 -7.03 -13.18
C THR A 104 -46.53 -5.64 -12.61
N VAL A 105 -46.89 -4.66 -13.44
CA VAL A 105 -47.06 -3.27 -13.03
C VAL A 105 -48.57 -2.93 -13.15
N THR A 106 -49.20 -2.62 -12.02
CA THR A 106 -50.61 -2.19 -11.97
C THR A 106 -50.66 -0.73 -11.57
N GLN A 107 -51.19 0.13 -12.45
CA GLN A 107 -51.34 1.56 -12.21
C GLN A 107 -52.58 1.86 -11.37
N ASN A 108 -52.40 2.69 -10.33
CA ASN A 108 -53.43 3.10 -9.39
C ASN A 108 -53.39 4.62 -9.22
N GLY A 109 -53.89 5.37 -10.21
CA GLY A 109 -53.84 6.84 -10.16
C GLY A 109 -52.39 7.37 -10.26
N GLY A 110 -51.91 8.10 -9.24
CA GLY A 110 -50.57 8.67 -9.19
C GLY A 110 -49.49 7.71 -8.68
N SER A 111 -49.84 6.45 -8.44
CA SER A 111 -48.90 5.38 -8.02
C SER A 111 -49.07 4.13 -8.84
N ALA A 112 -48.10 3.24 -8.75
CA ALA A 112 -48.15 1.90 -9.35
C ALA A 112 -47.75 0.84 -8.32
N THR A 113 -48.45 -0.28 -8.33
CA THR A 113 -48.01 -1.48 -7.61
C THR A 113 -47.18 -2.35 -8.56
N VAL A 114 -45.97 -2.69 -8.12
CA VAL A 114 -45.06 -3.56 -8.84
C VAL A 114 -44.96 -4.87 -8.07
N THR A 115 -45.21 -5.99 -8.77
CA THR A 115 -45.13 -7.33 -8.20
C THR A 115 -44.23 -8.19 -9.04
N HIS A 116 -43.22 -8.80 -8.40
CA HIS A 116 -42.29 -9.74 -9.00
C HIS A 116 -42.81 -11.18 -8.91
N GLY A 117 -42.30 -12.04 -9.81
CA GLY A 117 -42.66 -13.44 -9.81
C GLY A 117 -42.25 -14.23 -8.56
N ASP A 118 -41.32 -13.72 -7.78
CA ASP A 118 -40.86 -14.25 -6.48
C ASP A 118 -41.72 -13.77 -5.28
N GLY A 119 -42.73 -12.94 -5.57
CA GLY A 119 -43.66 -12.39 -4.57
C GLY A 119 -43.22 -11.07 -3.92
N LEU A 120 -42.07 -10.49 -4.29
CA LEU A 120 -41.73 -9.12 -3.85
C LEU A 120 -42.75 -8.14 -4.46
N SER A 121 -43.36 -7.31 -3.62
CA SER A 121 -44.28 -6.26 -4.04
C SER A 121 -43.93 -4.93 -3.39
N TYR A 122 -44.01 -3.85 -4.15
CA TYR A 122 -43.85 -2.47 -3.65
C TYR A 122 -44.69 -1.49 -4.42
N THR A 123 -44.97 -0.36 -3.80
CA THR A 123 -45.64 0.75 -4.45
C THR A 123 -44.64 1.77 -4.93
N ALA A 124 -44.72 2.14 -6.21
CA ALA A 124 -43.90 3.19 -6.82
C ALA A 124 -44.73 4.48 -7.01
N ALA A 125 -44.13 5.62 -6.68
CA ALA A 125 -44.67 6.95 -6.90
C ALA A 125 -43.60 7.87 -7.51
N GLY A 126 -44.04 8.96 -8.17
CA GLY A 126 -43.10 9.89 -8.80
C GLY A 126 -42.60 9.46 -10.18
N TYR A 127 -43.12 8.38 -10.75
CA TYR A 127 -42.81 7.96 -12.11
C TYR A 127 -43.54 8.82 -13.16
N ALA A 128 -42.91 9.02 -14.31
CA ALA A 128 -43.46 9.78 -15.44
C ALA A 128 -44.43 8.93 -16.30
N SER A 129 -44.09 7.66 -16.49
CA SER A 129 -44.93 6.70 -17.25
C SER A 129 -44.65 5.27 -16.79
N ALA A 130 -45.62 4.39 -17.05
CA ALA A 130 -45.44 2.95 -16.86
C ALA A 130 -45.78 2.23 -18.17
N SER A 131 -44.93 1.31 -18.62
CA SER A 131 -45.11 0.55 -19.84
C SER A 131 -44.56 -0.86 -19.64
N GLY A 132 -45.39 -1.87 -19.82
CA GLY A 132 -45.00 -3.25 -19.60
C GLY A 132 -44.51 -3.50 -18.18
N SER A 133 -43.23 -3.90 -18.07
CA SER A 133 -42.56 -4.16 -16.79
C SER A 133 -41.68 -3.00 -16.30
N ALA A 134 -41.72 -1.83 -16.96
CA ALA A 134 -40.84 -0.70 -16.64
C ALA A 134 -41.59 0.54 -16.17
N LEU A 135 -40.98 1.28 -15.27
CA LEU A 135 -41.37 2.61 -14.84
C LEU A 135 -40.32 3.61 -15.31
N THR A 136 -40.76 4.68 -16.00
CA THR A 136 -39.88 5.79 -16.38
C THR A 136 -39.97 6.89 -15.33
N PHE A 137 -38.84 7.37 -14.84
CA PHE A 137 -38.77 8.53 -13.97
C PHE A 137 -37.81 9.59 -14.53
N THR A 138 -38.04 10.85 -14.21
CA THR A 138 -37.25 11.99 -14.70
C THR A 138 -36.55 12.75 -13.59
N LYS A 139 -37.18 12.87 -12.43
CA LYS A 139 -36.68 13.70 -11.33
C LYS A 139 -36.61 12.96 -10.01
N GLY A 140 -37.63 12.25 -9.69
CA GLY A 140 -37.74 11.51 -8.43
C GLY A 140 -38.59 10.26 -8.60
N LEU A 141 -38.17 9.20 -7.90
CA LEU A 141 -38.87 7.93 -7.84
C LEU A 141 -38.87 7.45 -6.39
N THR A 142 -40.05 7.26 -5.80
CA THR A 142 -40.17 6.71 -4.46
C THR A 142 -40.76 5.31 -4.52
N LEU A 143 -40.07 4.36 -3.93
CA LEU A 143 -40.52 2.99 -3.72
C LEU A 143 -40.88 2.80 -2.26
N THR A 144 -42.08 2.29 -1.98
CA THR A 144 -42.54 1.94 -0.63
C THR A 144 -42.79 0.44 -0.57
N PHE A 145 -42.16 -0.22 0.38
CA PHE A 145 -42.20 -1.68 0.50
C PHE A 145 -43.32 -2.13 1.43
N ASP A 146 -43.85 -3.33 1.18
CA ASP A 146 -44.88 -3.95 2.02
C ASP A 146 -44.35 -4.12 3.47
N ALA A 147 -45.22 -3.89 4.46
CA ALA A 147 -44.90 -4.01 5.88
C ALA A 147 -44.40 -5.43 6.25
N ALA A 148 -44.90 -6.48 5.60
CA ALA A 148 -44.43 -7.83 5.81
C ALA A 148 -42.98 -8.02 5.34
N LYS A 149 -42.59 -7.34 4.26
CA LYS A 149 -41.19 -7.36 3.74
C LYS A 149 -40.26 -6.43 4.50
N THR A 150 -40.78 -5.32 5.05
CA THR A 150 -40.00 -4.41 5.89
C THR A 150 -39.59 -5.05 7.24
N ALA A 151 -40.26 -6.13 7.65
CA ALA A 151 -39.89 -6.91 8.83
C ALA A 151 -38.66 -7.83 8.57
N GLU A 152 -38.34 -8.15 7.31
CA GLU A 152 -37.19 -8.97 6.94
C GLU A 152 -35.90 -8.14 7.01
N PRO A 153 -34.80 -8.74 7.44
CA PRO A 153 -33.51 -8.06 7.55
C PRO A 153 -32.83 -7.91 6.18
N PHE A 154 -33.41 -7.16 5.27
CA PHE A 154 -32.74 -6.83 4.01
C PHE A 154 -31.49 -6.02 4.26
N ASN A 155 -30.39 -6.45 3.70
CA ASN A 155 -29.09 -5.81 3.83
C ASN A 155 -28.53 -5.28 2.50
N ARG A 156 -29.23 -5.56 1.38
CA ARG A 156 -28.81 -5.15 0.05
C ARG A 156 -30.03 -4.96 -0.85
N PHE A 157 -29.99 -3.94 -1.71
CA PHE A 157 -30.91 -3.83 -2.82
C PHE A 157 -30.17 -3.84 -4.16
N THR A 158 -30.89 -4.21 -5.19
CA THR A 158 -30.38 -4.26 -6.57
C THR A 158 -31.45 -3.70 -7.50
N LEU A 159 -31.02 -2.76 -8.36
CA LEU A 159 -31.86 -1.98 -9.26
C LEU A 159 -31.44 -2.27 -10.70
N GLY A 160 -32.35 -2.82 -11.52
CA GLY A 160 -32.19 -2.92 -12.97
C GLY A 160 -32.75 -1.69 -13.65
N TYR A 161 -31.99 -1.08 -14.55
CA TYR A 161 -32.39 0.16 -15.22
C TYR A 161 -31.83 0.24 -16.64
N THR A 162 -32.46 1.13 -17.43
CA THR A 162 -31.95 1.56 -18.74
C THR A 162 -31.97 3.08 -18.79
N SER A 163 -30.86 3.70 -19.13
CA SER A 163 -30.78 5.16 -19.30
C SER A 163 -29.98 5.51 -20.55
N THR A 164 -30.43 6.51 -21.31
CA THR A 164 -29.71 7.02 -22.48
C THR A 164 -28.57 7.97 -22.13
N GLN A 165 -28.52 8.43 -20.88
CA GLN A 165 -27.50 9.36 -20.37
C GLN A 165 -27.17 9.00 -18.91
N PRO A 166 -25.97 9.36 -18.42
CA PRO A 166 -25.64 9.20 -17.02
C PRO A 166 -26.65 9.94 -16.12
N LEU A 167 -27.05 9.30 -15.03
CA LEU A 167 -27.88 9.87 -13.97
C LEU A 167 -27.09 9.90 -12.67
N TYR A 168 -27.15 11.01 -11.97
CA TYR A 168 -26.55 11.14 -10.64
C TYR A 168 -27.44 11.98 -9.74
N GLY A 169 -27.36 11.73 -8.44
CA GLY A 169 -28.21 12.41 -7.47
C GLY A 169 -28.10 11.84 -6.09
N LYS A 170 -29.23 11.87 -5.36
CA LYS A 170 -29.35 11.39 -3.99
C LYS A 170 -30.31 10.21 -3.91
N ILE A 171 -29.90 9.20 -3.13
CA ILE A 171 -30.78 8.11 -2.73
C ILE A 171 -31.00 8.17 -1.23
N THR A 172 -32.28 8.20 -0.82
CA THR A 172 -32.67 8.25 0.60
C THR A 172 -33.38 6.96 0.98
N TYR A 173 -32.86 6.28 1.98
CA TYR A 173 -33.47 5.08 2.56
C TYR A 173 -34.16 5.43 3.86
N THR A 174 -35.30 4.81 4.11
CA THR A 174 -35.97 4.83 5.41
C THR A 174 -36.10 3.41 5.92
N ALA A 175 -35.58 3.17 7.12
CA ALA A 175 -35.65 1.87 7.79
C ALA A 175 -35.75 2.07 9.31
N GLY A 176 -36.75 1.44 9.94
CA GLY A 176 -37.02 1.59 11.38
C GLY A 176 -37.16 3.05 11.81
N GLY A 177 -37.82 3.88 10.98
CA GLY A 177 -38.04 5.31 11.21
C GLY A 177 -36.78 6.19 11.03
N LYS A 178 -35.61 5.63 10.67
CA LYS A 178 -34.37 6.38 10.38
C LYS A 178 -34.25 6.63 8.88
N LYS A 179 -33.68 7.79 8.53
CA LYS A 179 -33.34 8.14 7.15
C LYS A 179 -31.85 8.25 6.99
N VAL A 180 -31.34 7.66 5.89
CA VAL A 180 -29.98 7.79 5.43
C VAL A 180 -30.01 8.27 3.99
N THR A 181 -29.22 9.29 3.66
CA THR A 181 -29.18 9.85 2.30
C THR A 181 -27.74 9.70 1.79
N ASP A 182 -27.62 9.10 0.62
CA ASP A 182 -26.36 8.77 -0.05
C ASP A 182 -26.36 9.37 -1.45
N ASP A 183 -25.15 9.48 -2.04
CA ASP A 183 -25.01 9.72 -3.46
C ASP A 183 -25.31 8.44 -4.25
N PHE A 184 -25.84 8.59 -5.46
CA PHE A 184 -25.90 7.52 -6.44
C PHE A 184 -25.47 7.99 -7.82
N TYR A 185 -24.98 7.06 -8.59
CA TYR A 185 -24.62 7.24 -9.99
C TYR A 185 -25.05 6.02 -10.80
N LEU A 186 -25.80 6.28 -11.88
CA LEU A 186 -26.25 5.28 -12.86
C LEU A 186 -25.62 5.62 -14.23
N GLU A 187 -24.92 4.67 -14.81
CA GLU A 187 -24.31 4.83 -16.13
C GLU A 187 -25.34 4.84 -17.26
N ALA A 188 -24.97 5.42 -18.41
CA ALA A 188 -25.78 5.26 -19.60
C ALA A 188 -25.75 3.81 -20.09
N GLY A 189 -26.86 3.30 -20.58
CA GLY A 189 -27.02 1.92 -21.03
C GLY A 189 -28.00 1.14 -20.19
N THR A 190 -27.99 -0.18 -20.32
CA THR A 190 -28.78 -1.12 -19.54
C THR A 190 -27.87 -1.80 -18.53
N HIS A 191 -28.06 -1.52 -17.26
CA HIS A 191 -27.19 -1.94 -16.20
C HIS A 191 -27.94 -2.34 -14.94
N THR A 192 -27.19 -2.85 -13.99
CA THR A 192 -27.63 -3.15 -12.63
C THR A 192 -26.86 -2.28 -11.65
N PHE A 193 -27.55 -1.61 -10.76
CA PHE A 193 -26.98 -0.90 -9.61
C PHE A 193 -27.32 -1.65 -8.34
N SER A 194 -26.31 -1.96 -7.53
CA SER A 194 -26.49 -2.62 -6.24
C SER A 194 -25.89 -1.79 -5.12
N SER A 195 -26.50 -1.85 -3.94
CA SER A 195 -25.98 -1.19 -2.74
C SER A 195 -26.30 -1.97 -1.48
N VAL A 196 -25.30 -2.08 -0.59
CA VAL A 196 -25.49 -2.55 0.78
C VAL A 196 -26.03 -1.40 1.64
N ILE A 197 -27.02 -1.68 2.46
CA ILE A 197 -27.77 -0.66 3.22
C ILE A 197 -27.79 -0.92 4.73
N GLY A 198 -27.74 -2.17 5.15
CA GLY A 198 -27.87 -2.53 6.56
C GLY A 198 -26.76 -1.98 7.46
N GLN A 199 -25.56 -1.86 6.94
CA GLN A 199 -24.39 -1.42 7.72
C GLN A 199 -24.38 0.09 8.03
N TYR A 200 -25.12 0.90 7.30
CA TYR A 200 -25.18 2.36 7.51
C TYR A 200 -26.33 2.81 8.42
N LEU A 201 -27.25 1.89 8.69
CA LEU A 201 -28.32 2.18 9.61
C LEU A 201 -27.83 1.81 11.02
N ALA A 202 -27.63 2.81 11.89
CA ALA A 202 -27.15 2.58 13.25
C ALA A 202 -27.99 1.50 13.95
N GLY A 203 -27.36 0.38 14.34
CA GLY A 203 -28.04 -0.83 14.81
C GLY A 203 -28.75 -1.60 13.71
N GLY A 204 -28.23 -1.48 12.47
CA GLY A 204 -28.90 -1.87 11.23
C GLY A 204 -29.07 -3.35 10.97
N LYS A 205 -28.50 -4.25 11.77
CA LYS A 205 -28.83 -5.66 11.68
C LYS A 205 -30.32 -5.89 11.94
N GLY A 206 -30.99 -6.50 10.98
CA GLY A 206 -32.36 -6.97 11.13
C GLY A 206 -33.45 -5.93 10.96
N LYS A 207 -33.18 -4.77 10.35
CA LYS A 207 -34.24 -3.78 10.03
C LYS A 207 -34.48 -3.70 8.54
N GLY A 208 -35.67 -4.03 8.09
CA GLY A 208 -36.11 -3.91 6.71
C GLY A 208 -36.21 -2.46 6.26
N ILE A 209 -36.16 -2.26 4.95
CA ILE A 209 -36.38 -0.95 4.33
C ILE A 209 -37.86 -0.71 4.14
N GLU A 210 -38.34 0.41 4.67
CA GLU A 210 -39.70 0.87 4.52
C GLU A 210 -39.90 1.59 3.19
N SER A 211 -38.96 2.45 2.82
CA SER A 211 -39.00 3.18 1.56
C SER A 211 -37.63 3.56 1.06
N MET A 212 -37.54 3.79 -0.25
CA MET A 212 -36.38 4.29 -0.93
C MET A 212 -36.77 5.37 -1.91
N THR A 213 -36.10 6.52 -1.88
CA THR A 213 -36.35 7.62 -2.82
C THR A 213 -35.08 7.96 -3.56
N LEU A 214 -35.14 7.94 -4.90
CA LEU A 214 -34.07 8.41 -5.80
C LEU A 214 -34.45 9.81 -6.30
N GLU A 215 -33.54 10.77 -6.15
CA GLU A 215 -33.70 12.14 -6.66
C GLU A 215 -32.51 12.49 -7.55
N THR A 216 -32.79 12.76 -8.84
CA THR A 216 -31.77 13.11 -9.81
C THR A 216 -31.39 14.60 -9.77
N CYS A 217 -30.11 14.91 -9.90
CA CYS A 217 -29.62 16.28 -10.02
C CYS A 217 -29.67 16.80 -11.47
N ASN A 218 -29.80 15.94 -12.46
CA ASN A 218 -29.70 16.30 -13.87
C ASN A 218 -31.00 16.15 -14.66
N ASP A 219 -32.12 15.89 -14.02
CA ASP A 219 -33.49 15.84 -14.60
C ASP A 219 -33.61 15.03 -15.92
N LYS A 220 -32.85 13.94 -16.05
CA LYS A 220 -32.86 13.07 -17.22
C LYS A 220 -33.76 11.86 -16.99
N PRO A 221 -34.44 11.35 -18.04
CA PRO A 221 -35.30 10.18 -17.89
C PRO A 221 -34.45 8.90 -17.76
N ALA A 222 -34.95 7.96 -16.97
CA ALA A 222 -34.47 6.58 -16.94
C ALA A 222 -35.66 5.64 -16.84
N ASP A 223 -35.55 4.53 -17.57
CA ASP A 223 -36.46 3.41 -17.44
C ASP A 223 -35.96 2.51 -16.32
N PHE A 224 -36.73 2.40 -15.31
CA PHE A 224 -36.52 1.54 -14.17
C PHE A 224 -37.31 0.24 -14.37
N ALA A 225 -36.63 -0.84 -14.61
CA ALA A 225 -37.29 -2.09 -14.97
C ALA A 225 -37.55 -3.00 -13.77
N LEU A 226 -36.64 -3.07 -12.81
CA LEU A 226 -36.67 -4.06 -11.74
C LEU A 226 -35.95 -3.58 -10.50
N CYS A 227 -36.57 -3.75 -9.32
CA CYS A 227 -35.93 -3.63 -8.04
C CYS A 227 -36.02 -4.94 -7.27
N VAL A 228 -34.93 -5.45 -6.81
CA VAL A 228 -34.86 -6.65 -5.97
C VAL A 228 -34.29 -6.27 -4.63
N MET A 229 -34.96 -6.68 -3.57
CA MET A 229 -34.47 -6.63 -2.21
C MET A 229 -34.06 -8.06 -1.83
N ASN A 230 -32.85 -8.24 -1.41
CA ASN A 230 -32.38 -9.55 -1.00
C ASN A 230 -31.60 -9.53 0.32
N THR A 231 -31.58 -10.67 0.98
CA THR A 231 -30.61 -10.99 2.01
C THR A 231 -29.51 -11.78 1.37
N ARG A 232 -28.29 -11.27 1.39
CA ARG A 232 -27.13 -12.01 0.95
C ARG A 232 -26.13 -12.08 2.11
N ASP A 233 -25.55 -13.24 2.30
CA ASP A 233 -24.39 -13.34 3.16
C ASP A 233 -23.23 -12.56 2.53
N TYR A 234 -22.85 -11.49 3.19
CA TYR A 234 -21.67 -10.72 2.87
C TYR A 234 -21.00 -10.23 4.15
N PRO A 235 -19.69 -9.98 4.11
CA PRO A 235 -18.99 -9.49 5.29
C PRO A 235 -19.55 -8.15 5.74
N VAL A 236 -19.94 -8.08 7.01
CA VAL A 236 -20.41 -6.84 7.65
C VAL A 236 -19.26 -6.29 8.48
N TYR A 237 -18.73 -5.12 8.11
CA TYR A 237 -17.70 -4.49 8.93
C TYR A 237 -18.32 -3.83 10.17
N GLY A 238 -17.51 -3.70 11.23
CA GLY A 238 -17.93 -3.12 12.51
C GLY A 238 -18.44 -4.15 13.52
N GLU A 239 -18.45 -5.45 13.19
CA GLU A 239 -18.79 -6.55 14.11
C GLU A 239 -17.61 -7.45 14.44
N GLY A 240 -16.38 -6.88 14.54
CA GLY A 240 -15.17 -7.61 14.90
C GLY A 240 -14.30 -8.07 13.71
N ALA A 241 -14.80 -7.98 12.48
CA ALA A 241 -14.03 -8.29 11.28
C ALA A 241 -14.03 -7.08 10.32
N ASP A 242 -13.09 -6.17 10.48
CA ASP A 242 -12.89 -5.05 9.56
C ASP A 242 -12.14 -5.47 8.28
N THR A 243 -11.54 -6.66 8.25
CA THR A 243 -10.83 -7.26 7.13
C THR A 243 -11.47 -8.59 6.74
N TYR A 244 -11.81 -8.74 5.47
CA TYR A 244 -12.24 -10.01 4.88
C TYR A 244 -11.05 -10.71 4.24
N TYR A 245 -10.88 -12.00 4.51
CA TYR A 245 -9.78 -12.80 3.99
C TYR A 245 -10.26 -13.82 2.98
N ILE A 246 -9.55 -13.90 1.85
CA ILE A 246 -9.59 -15.04 0.92
C ILE A 246 -8.22 -15.68 0.87
N GLU A 247 -8.17 -16.99 0.77
CA GLU A 247 -6.90 -17.72 0.79
C GLU A 247 -6.95 -19.04 0.02
N ASN A 248 -5.79 -19.43 -0.45
CA ASN A 248 -5.52 -20.76 -1.00
C ASN A 248 -4.29 -21.38 -0.31
N LEU A 249 -3.71 -22.45 -0.85
CA LEU A 249 -2.54 -23.10 -0.26
C LEU A 249 -1.30 -22.18 -0.22
N ARG A 250 -1.19 -21.21 -1.14
CA ARG A 250 -0.05 -20.29 -1.22
C ARG A 250 -0.32 -18.93 -0.60
N TYR A 251 -1.39 -18.29 -0.98
CA TYR A 251 -1.67 -16.90 -0.60
C TYR A 251 -2.77 -16.79 0.43
N LYS A 252 -2.61 -15.81 1.33
CA LYS A 252 -3.69 -15.25 2.12
C LYS A 252 -3.76 -13.75 1.86
N LEU A 253 -4.90 -13.31 1.32
CA LEU A 253 -5.17 -11.92 0.97
C LEU A 253 -6.23 -11.34 1.89
N GLY A 254 -5.95 -10.19 2.52
CA GLY A 254 -6.90 -9.43 3.32
C GLY A 254 -7.38 -8.17 2.60
N VAL A 255 -8.68 -8.01 2.55
CA VAL A 255 -9.38 -6.85 1.99
C VAL A 255 -10.01 -6.08 3.14
N ARG A 256 -9.54 -4.86 3.41
CA ARG A 256 -9.99 -4.09 4.57
C ARG A 256 -11.28 -3.35 4.29
N LEU A 257 -12.41 -3.94 4.64
CA LEU A 257 -13.73 -3.37 4.37
C LEU A 257 -13.94 -2.04 5.10
N LEU A 258 -13.42 -1.91 6.32
CA LEU A 258 -13.46 -0.66 7.05
C LEU A 258 -12.77 0.49 6.31
N TRP A 259 -11.75 0.19 5.50
CA TRP A 259 -11.00 1.16 4.71
C TRP A 259 -11.28 0.99 3.21
N GLY A 260 -12.55 1.09 2.84
CA GLY A 260 -13.01 1.11 1.44
C GLY A 260 -12.66 -0.12 0.61
N GLY A 261 -12.23 -1.22 1.24
CA GLY A 261 -11.88 -2.46 0.56
C GLY A 261 -10.49 -2.48 -0.09
N GLY A 262 -9.56 -1.62 0.34
CA GLY A 262 -8.15 -1.73 -0.07
C GLY A 262 -7.47 -2.97 0.50
N ILE A 263 -6.42 -3.47 -0.17
CA ILE A 263 -5.63 -4.61 0.34
C ILE A 263 -4.78 -4.13 1.51
N ASN A 264 -4.99 -4.72 2.70
CA ASN A 264 -4.22 -4.44 3.91
C ASN A 264 -3.36 -5.60 4.37
N TYR A 265 -3.56 -6.79 3.79
CA TYR A 265 -2.84 -7.99 4.16
C TYR A 265 -2.53 -8.84 2.95
N LEU A 266 -1.29 -9.25 2.82
CA LEU A 266 -0.85 -10.26 1.87
C LEU A 266 0.25 -11.11 2.51
N GLU A 267 -0.01 -12.40 2.63
CA GLU A 267 0.93 -13.42 3.11
C GLU A 267 1.19 -14.44 1.99
N ASP A 268 2.45 -14.75 1.75
CA ASP A 268 2.85 -15.94 1.03
C ASP A 268 3.14 -17.04 2.07
N LYS A 269 2.25 -18.02 2.18
CA LYS A 269 2.33 -19.11 3.17
C LYS A 269 3.50 -20.07 2.91
N THR A 270 4.10 -20.01 1.73
CA THR A 270 5.28 -20.80 1.36
C THR A 270 6.59 -20.14 1.80
N CYS A 271 6.52 -18.88 2.28
CA CYS A 271 7.67 -18.11 2.72
C CYS A 271 7.90 -18.24 4.22
N ASP A 272 9.03 -18.80 4.62
CA ASP A 272 9.45 -18.92 6.03
C ASP A 272 10.56 -17.91 6.38
N ILE A 273 10.40 -16.63 5.96
CA ILE A 273 11.38 -15.59 6.34
C ILE A 273 11.06 -15.04 7.73
N ASN A 274 11.59 -15.71 8.78
CA ASN A 274 11.65 -15.15 10.13
C ASN A 274 10.40 -14.37 10.57
N ARG A 275 9.20 -14.98 10.39
CA ARG A 275 7.90 -14.41 10.78
C ARG A 275 7.42 -13.19 9.98
N LEU A 276 7.93 -12.97 8.77
CA LEU A 276 7.34 -11.99 7.86
C LEU A 276 6.02 -12.56 7.32
N LYS A 277 4.90 -12.12 7.89
CA LYS A 277 3.57 -12.58 7.45
C LYS A 277 2.92 -11.59 6.49
N ASN A 278 2.72 -10.36 6.93
CA ASN A 278 2.09 -9.35 6.10
C ASN A 278 3.14 -8.56 5.31
N LEU A 279 3.07 -8.59 4.00
CA LEU A 279 3.96 -7.85 3.09
C LEU A 279 3.48 -6.41 2.84
N VAL A 280 2.22 -6.09 3.18
CA VAL A 280 1.60 -4.77 2.95
C VAL A 280 1.78 -3.90 4.18
N ASN A 281 2.13 -2.62 4.00
CA ASN A 281 2.06 -1.64 5.07
C ASN A 281 0.63 -1.10 5.19
N GLN A 282 0.09 -1.08 6.41
CA GLN A 282 -1.27 -0.65 6.73
C GLN A 282 -1.30 0.31 7.92
N ALA A 283 -0.31 1.20 8.03
CA ALA A 283 -0.19 2.08 9.18
C ALA A 283 -1.33 3.11 9.27
N ASP A 284 -1.87 3.54 8.13
CA ASP A 284 -2.98 4.50 8.04
C ASP A 284 -3.83 4.27 6.78
N THR A 285 -4.91 5.05 6.61
CA THR A 285 -5.85 4.98 5.48
C THR A 285 -5.21 5.24 4.12
N GLY A 286 -4.07 5.92 4.08
CA GLY A 286 -3.31 6.20 2.86
C GLY A 286 -2.33 5.09 2.47
N ARG A 287 -1.97 4.20 3.41
CA ARG A 287 -0.93 3.17 3.22
C ARG A 287 -1.53 1.78 3.09
N LEU A 288 -1.92 1.42 1.89
CA LEU A 288 -2.47 0.13 1.47
C LEU A 288 -1.97 -0.18 0.06
N ILE A 289 -2.42 -1.29 -0.53
CA ILE A 289 -2.47 -1.40 -1.99
C ILE A 289 -3.89 -0.98 -2.37
N GLN A 290 -4.03 0.17 -3.02
CA GLN A 290 -5.32 0.84 -3.18
C GLN A 290 -5.38 1.78 -4.38
N GLN A 291 -6.57 2.14 -4.79
CA GLN A 291 -6.80 3.20 -5.78
C GLN A 291 -6.61 4.59 -5.14
N SER A 292 -5.90 5.47 -5.84
CA SER A 292 -5.70 6.88 -5.48
C SER A 292 -5.54 7.71 -6.74
N TYR A 293 -6.34 8.76 -6.90
CA TYR A 293 -6.34 9.57 -8.12
C TYR A 293 -6.27 11.06 -7.82
N TYR A 294 -5.94 11.84 -8.86
CA TYR A 294 -5.80 13.29 -8.74
C TYR A 294 -6.58 13.98 -9.85
N GLY A 295 -7.31 15.04 -9.48
CA GLY A 295 -8.16 15.78 -10.41
C GLY A 295 -7.96 17.29 -10.39
N VAL A 296 -9.05 18.04 -10.31
CA VAL A 296 -9.08 19.49 -10.28
C VAL A 296 -8.32 20.05 -9.08
N GLN A 297 -7.54 21.10 -9.32
CA GLN A 297 -6.82 21.79 -8.23
C GLN A 297 -7.77 22.69 -7.44
N GLN A 298 -8.46 23.55 -8.17
CA GLN A 298 -9.48 24.49 -7.69
C GLN A 298 -10.23 25.07 -8.89
N ASN A 299 -11.53 25.19 -8.77
CA ASN A 299 -12.37 25.90 -9.73
C ASN A 299 -13.61 26.47 -9.02
N ALA A 300 -14.63 26.91 -9.77
CA ALA A 300 -15.88 27.44 -9.19
C ALA A 300 -16.70 26.36 -8.42
N GLU A 301 -16.52 25.09 -8.80
CA GLU A 301 -17.32 23.96 -8.30
C GLU A 301 -16.60 23.18 -7.19
N TYR A 302 -15.26 23.23 -7.18
CA TYR A 302 -14.43 22.50 -6.23
C TYR A 302 -13.56 23.43 -5.39
N THR A 303 -13.74 23.36 -4.07
CA THR A 303 -12.86 24.00 -3.09
C THR A 303 -11.87 22.97 -2.54
N PRO A 304 -10.57 23.19 -2.69
CA PRO A 304 -9.56 22.24 -2.23
C PRO A 304 -9.46 22.17 -0.72
N GLY A 305 -9.07 21.01 -0.21
CA GLY A 305 -8.65 20.82 1.19
C GLY A 305 -7.25 21.37 1.45
N LYS A 306 -6.77 21.16 2.68
CA LYS A 306 -5.41 21.50 3.09
C LYS A 306 -4.72 20.30 3.72
N TYR A 307 -3.46 20.08 3.32
CA TYR A 307 -2.59 19.08 3.91
C TYR A 307 -1.24 19.72 4.23
N ASN A 308 -0.76 19.59 5.47
CA ASN A 308 0.48 20.24 5.96
C ASN A 308 0.57 21.73 5.58
N GLY A 309 -0.54 22.47 5.75
CA GLY A 309 -0.60 23.90 5.44
C GLY A 309 -0.73 24.24 3.95
N SER A 310 -0.55 23.29 3.06
CA SER A 310 -0.62 23.48 1.60
C SER A 310 -1.99 23.14 1.05
N THR A 311 -2.40 23.83 -0.03
CA THR A 311 -3.62 23.54 -0.77
C THR A 311 -3.46 22.21 -1.51
N TRP A 312 -4.44 21.29 -1.33
CA TRP A 312 -4.43 19.96 -1.92
C TRP A 312 -5.51 19.82 -3.00
N ALA A 313 -5.14 19.24 -4.15
CA ALA A 313 -6.07 18.99 -5.24
C ALA A 313 -7.14 17.96 -4.84
N TYR A 314 -8.21 17.84 -5.62
CA TYR A 314 -9.14 16.73 -5.56
C TYR A 314 -8.38 15.41 -5.63
N ASN A 315 -8.53 14.60 -4.58
CA ASN A 315 -7.78 13.37 -4.43
C ASN A 315 -8.64 12.29 -3.75
N PRO A 316 -9.50 11.61 -4.51
CA PRO A 316 -10.21 10.44 -3.99
C PRO A 316 -9.21 9.33 -3.64
N VAL A 317 -9.26 8.86 -2.37
CA VAL A 317 -8.44 7.78 -1.84
C VAL A 317 -9.33 6.68 -1.29
N GLN A 318 -9.09 5.46 -1.74
CA GLN A 318 -9.95 4.32 -1.42
C GLN A 318 -10.04 4.05 0.09
N GLY A 319 -8.94 4.09 0.82
CA GLY A 319 -8.92 3.78 2.25
C GLY A 319 -9.59 4.84 3.11
N GLY A 320 -9.57 6.09 2.68
CA GLY A 320 -10.15 7.20 3.43
C GLY A 320 -9.32 8.48 3.35
N ASP A 321 -9.44 9.37 4.34
CA ASP A 321 -8.76 10.64 4.39
C ASP A 321 -7.57 10.67 5.38
N VAL A 322 -6.81 11.75 5.34
CA VAL A 322 -5.63 11.96 6.19
C VAL A 322 -5.95 12.06 7.69
N LYS A 323 -7.22 12.25 8.06
CA LYS A 323 -7.69 12.29 9.46
C LYS A 323 -8.04 10.89 9.99
N GLY A 324 -7.94 9.86 9.14
CA GLY A 324 -8.31 8.50 9.49
C GLY A 324 -9.81 8.20 9.36
N ASN A 325 -10.59 9.09 8.76
CA ASN A 325 -11.97 8.78 8.40
C ASN A 325 -11.99 7.77 7.25
N HIS A 326 -13.05 6.96 7.18
CA HIS A 326 -13.10 5.79 6.31
C HIS A 326 -14.01 6.04 5.10
N SER A 327 -13.60 5.50 3.94
CA SER A 327 -14.44 5.43 2.75
C SER A 327 -15.63 4.51 2.95
N ARG A 328 -16.70 4.75 2.21
CA ARG A 328 -17.95 4.02 2.34
C ARG A 328 -18.00 2.83 1.37
N ILE A 329 -18.34 1.64 1.86
CA ILE A 329 -18.66 0.50 1.00
C ILE A 329 -20.05 0.71 0.39
N ILE A 330 -20.12 0.56 -0.93
CA ILE A 330 -21.37 0.61 -1.69
C ILE A 330 -21.89 -0.80 -1.94
N ASP A 331 -21.02 -1.70 -2.39
CA ASP A 331 -21.38 -3.09 -2.67
C ASP A 331 -20.21 -4.03 -2.41
N ILE A 332 -20.51 -5.29 -2.12
CA ILE A 332 -19.53 -6.34 -1.94
C ILE A 332 -20.11 -7.67 -2.41
N VAL A 333 -19.32 -8.43 -3.13
CA VAL A 333 -19.60 -9.81 -3.54
C VAL A 333 -18.38 -10.66 -3.27
N VAL A 334 -18.57 -11.82 -2.67
CA VAL A 334 -17.48 -12.74 -2.32
C VAL A 334 -17.72 -14.11 -2.93
N THR A 335 -16.64 -14.75 -3.34
CA THR A 335 -16.55 -16.16 -3.71
C THR A 335 -15.41 -16.79 -2.93
N GLU A 336 -15.14 -18.04 -3.14
CA GLU A 336 -14.09 -18.76 -2.41
C GLU A 336 -12.71 -18.13 -2.56
N TYR A 337 -12.37 -17.68 -3.80
CA TYR A 337 -11.04 -17.13 -4.14
C TYR A 337 -11.09 -15.71 -4.68
N SER A 338 -12.24 -15.04 -4.63
CA SER A 338 -12.37 -13.70 -5.19
C SER A 338 -13.28 -12.80 -4.37
N VAL A 339 -12.95 -11.49 -4.34
CA VAL A 339 -13.77 -10.45 -3.71
C VAL A 339 -13.93 -9.29 -4.68
N TYR A 340 -15.18 -8.92 -4.95
CA TYR A 340 -15.53 -7.65 -5.59
C TYR A 340 -15.97 -6.67 -4.51
N VAL A 341 -15.41 -5.45 -4.56
CA VAL A 341 -15.80 -4.33 -3.69
C VAL A 341 -16.07 -3.10 -4.53
N LYS A 342 -17.16 -2.41 -4.25
CA LYS A 342 -17.44 -1.07 -4.73
C LYS A 342 -17.48 -0.12 -3.56
N SER A 343 -16.72 0.97 -3.61
CA SER A 343 -16.66 1.98 -2.56
C SER A 343 -16.86 3.39 -3.09
N GLN A 344 -17.30 4.29 -2.22
CA GLN A 344 -17.25 5.73 -2.43
C GLN A 344 -16.11 6.28 -1.58
N PRO A 345 -15.03 6.78 -2.18
CA PRO A 345 -13.85 7.23 -1.46
C PRO A 345 -14.04 8.58 -0.78
N LEU A 346 -13.12 8.90 0.12
CA LEU A 346 -12.97 10.23 0.70
C LEU A 346 -11.96 11.07 -0.07
N ASP A 347 -12.16 12.39 -0.04
CA ASP A 347 -11.16 13.36 -0.52
C ASP A 347 -10.06 13.50 0.53
N TRP A 348 -8.84 13.07 0.20
CA TRP A 348 -7.71 12.92 1.10
C TRP A 348 -7.50 14.07 2.09
N ALA A 349 -7.54 15.30 1.59
CA ALA A 349 -7.24 16.48 2.39
C ALA A 349 -8.48 17.19 2.97
N LYS A 350 -9.65 16.58 2.86
CA LYS A 350 -10.90 17.08 3.41
C LYS A 350 -11.45 16.16 4.48
N ASP A 351 -11.73 16.71 5.65
CA ASP A 351 -12.23 15.97 6.78
C ASP A 351 -13.59 15.31 6.46
N ASN A 352 -13.63 13.98 6.47
CA ASN A 352 -14.82 13.14 6.26
C ASN A 352 -15.68 13.53 5.04
N SER A 353 -15.03 13.93 3.95
CA SER A 353 -15.71 14.39 2.74
C SER A 353 -15.76 13.32 1.66
N LEU A 354 -16.90 12.66 1.47
CA LEU A 354 -17.09 11.74 0.35
C LEU A 354 -16.92 12.47 -0.98
N THR A 355 -16.26 11.81 -1.91
CA THR A 355 -16.09 12.31 -3.28
C THR A 355 -17.27 11.87 -4.17
N PRO A 356 -17.66 12.65 -5.17
CA PRO A 356 -18.62 12.20 -6.19
C PRO A 356 -17.95 11.24 -7.18
N SER A 357 -17.53 10.08 -6.67
CA SER A 357 -16.88 9.04 -7.47
C SER A 357 -17.08 7.67 -6.84
N TYR A 358 -16.94 6.61 -7.66
CA TYR A 358 -16.88 5.24 -7.20
C TYR A 358 -15.56 4.59 -7.59
N MET A 359 -15.06 3.74 -6.72
CA MET A 359 -13.95 2.81 -6.94
C MET A 359 -14.48 1.39 -6.85
N GLU A 360 -14.20 0.59 -7.87
CA GLU A 360 -14.52 -0.83 -7.92
C GLU A 360 -13.22 -1.63 -8.02
N ASN A 361 -13.12 -2.70 -7.26
CA ASN A 361 -11.97 -3.59 -7.25
C ASN A 361 -12.48 -5.03 -7.28
N THR A 362 -11.92 -5.85 -8.17
CA THR A 362 -12.04 -7.30 -8.07
C THR A 362 -10.69 -7.88 -7.76
N TYR A 363 -10.57 -8.56 -6.64
CA TYR A 363 -9.37 -9.25 -6.19
C TYR A 363 -9.56 -10.75 -6.37
N THR A 364 -8.67 -11.42 -7.11
CA THR A 364 -8.74 -12.86 -7.33
C THR A 364 -7.41 -13.52 -7.02
N VAL A 365 -7.44 -14.53 -6.17
CA VAL A 365 -6.26 -15.28 -5.74
C VAL A 365 -6.14 -16.55 -6.57
N TYR A 366 -5.10 -16.60 -7.42
CA TYR A 366 -4.70 -17.75 -8.22
C TYR A 366 -3.54 -18.51 -7.55
N ALA A 367 -3.13 -19.61 -8.14
CA ALA A 367 -2.09 -20.47 -7.61
C ALA A 367 -0.72 -19.77 -7.46
N ASP A 368 -0.37 -18.89 -8.40
CA ASP A 368 0.95 -18.25 -8.53
C ASP A 368 0.92 -16.73 -8.50
N ARG A 369 -0.26 -16.13 -8.48
CA ARG A 369 -0.47 -14.69 -8.55
C ARG A 369 -1.78 -14.26 -7.91
N ILE A 370 -1.89 -12.96 -7.68
CA ILE A 370 -3.14 -12.28 -7.38
C ILE A 370 -3.41 -11.33 -8.55
N GLN A 371 -4.59 -11.43 -9.14
CA GLN A 371 -5.06 -10.48 -10.14
C GLN A 371 -5.97 -9.46 -9.48
N VAL A 372 -5.80 -8.21 -9.87
CA VAL A 372 -6.65 -7.11 -9.42
C VAL A 372 -7.18 -6.36 -10.64
N ASP A 373 -8.49 -6.26 -10.73
CA ASP A 373 -9.18 -5.48 -11.76
C ASP A 373 -9.79 -4.25 -11.10
N ASN A 374 -9.34 -3.07 -11.50
CA ASN A 374 -9.76 -1.78 -10.95
C ASN A 374 -10.63 -1.02 -11.94
N ARG A 375 -11.65 -0.35 -11.41
CA ARG A 375 -12.49 0.57 -12.13
C ARG A 375 -12.76 1.81 -11.27
N PHE A 376 -12.54 2.97 -11.84
CA PHE A 376 -12.84 4.26 -11.23
C PHE A 376 -13.78 5.05 -12.14
N VAL A 377 -14.81 5.67 -11.56
CA VAL A 377 -15.68 6.60 -12.27
C VAL A 377 -15.92 7.84 -11.41
N ASP A 378 -15.62 9.00 -11.98
CA ASP A 378 -16.01 10.29 -11.43
C ASP A 378 -17.37 10.69 -11.99
N PHE A 379 -18.26 11.19 -11.14
CA PHE A 379 -19.57 11.72 -11.54
C PHE A 379 -19.83 13.12 -10.98
N SER A 380 -18.73 13.85 -10.70
CA SER A 380 -18.79 15.23 -10.20
C SER A 380 -19.35 16.21 -11.22
N ASN A 381 -19.23 15.91 -12.50
CA ASN A 381 -19.44 16.83 -13.62
C ASN A 381 -18.47 18.03 -13.60
N TRP A 382 -17.32 17.90 -12.93
CA TRP A 382 -16.28 18.92 -12.87
C TRP A 382 -15.30 18.84 -14.05
N THR A 383 -14.67 19.95 -14.36
CA THR A 383 -13.56 19.98 -15.30
C THR A 383 -12.26 19.66 -14.54
N HIS A 384 -11.75 18.45 -14.72
CA HIS A 384 -10.47 18.04 -14.16
C HIS A 384 -9.29 18.51 -15.03
N ARG A 385 -8.07 18.23 -14.57
CA ARG A 385 -6.82 18.50 -15.26
C ARG A 385 -6.06 17.20 -15.50
N TYR A 386 -5.08 17.25 -16.41
CA TYR A 386 -4.08 16.19 -16.49
C TYR A 386 -3.31 16.13 -15.17
N ALA A 387 -3.24 14.95 -14.60
CA ALA A 387 -2.49 14.66 -13.39
C ALA A 387 -1.83 13.29 -13.47
N HIS A 388 -0.78 13.10 -12.69
CA HIS A 388 -0.17 11.79 -12.52
C HIS A 388 -1.10 10.93 -11.67
N GLN A 389 -1.56 9.81 -12.22
CA GLN A 389 -2.44 8.87 -11.52
C GLN A 389 -1.63 7.72 -10.96
N GLU A 390 -1.92 7.32 -9.74
CA GLU A 390 -1.33 6.15 -9.10
C GLU A 390 -2.10 4.88 -9.52
N LEU A 391 -1.40 3.92 -10.11
CA LEU A 391 -2.01 2.79 -10.82
C LEU A 391 -1.47 1.42 -10.38
N PRO A 392 -1.64 0.99 -9.11
CA PRO A 392 -2.20 1.66 -7.93
C PRO A 392 -1.16 2.37 -7.05
N ALA A 393 -1.58 3.01 -5.96
CA ALA A 393 -0.74 3.26 -4.80
C ALA A 393 -0.41 1.93 -4.12
N PHE A 394 0.89 1.64 -3.92
CA PHE A 394 1.34 0.33 -3.48
C PHE A 394 2.36 0.47 -2.34
N TYR A 395 1.94 0.13 -1.13
CA TYR A 395 2.75 0.27 0.07
C TYR A 395 3.13 -1.09 0.65
N THR A 396 4.43 -1.28 0.93
CA THR A 396 4.95 -2.51 1.52
C THR A 396 5.70 -2.25 2.82
N VAL A 397 5.91 -3.30 3.61
CA VAL A 397 6.71 -3.22 4.83
C VAL A 397 8.15 -2.79 4.51
N SER A 398 8.74 -1.96 5.36
CA SER A 398 10.06 -1.37 5.12
C SER A 398 11.22 -2.39 5.13
N PHE A 399 10.97 -3.63 5.55
CA PHE A 399 11.91 -4.74 5.48
C PHE A 399 12.36 -5.07 4.05
N LEU A 400 11.53 -4.80 3.05
CA LEU A 400 11.80 -5.07 1.64
C LEU A 400 12.53 -3.87 1.01
N SER A 401 13.82 -3.70 1.25
CA SER A 401 14.53 -2.44 1.03
C SER A 401 15.16 -2.25 -0.36
N ARG A 402 15.05 -3.26 -1.24
CA ARG A 402 15.56 -3.20 -2.63
C ARG A 402 14.41 -3.01 -3.61
N PHE A 403 14.47 -1.94 -4.39
CA PHE A 403 13.58 -1.71 -5.53
C PHE A 403 14.23 -2.27 -6.80
N THR A 404 13.54 -3.15 -7.51
CA THR A 404 14.00 -3.78 -8.74
C THR A 404 13.00 -3.56 -9.86
N LEU A 405 13.49 -3.30 -11.08
CA LEU A 405 12.68 -3.10 -12.28
C LEU A 405 13.45 -3.58 -13.52
N TYR A 406 12.73 -3.74 -14.62
CA TYR A 406 13.37 -3.90 -15.93
C TYR A 406 13.35 -2.56 -16.67
N ASN A 407 14.52 -2.10 -17.11
CA ASN A 407 14.69 -0.89 -17.91
C ASN A 407 15.66 -1.11 -19.09
N GLY A 408 15.71 -2.34 -19.57
CA GLY A 408 16.54 -2.76 -20.71
C GLY A 408 15.83 -2.52 -22.05
N THR A 409 16.45 -3.08 -23.11
CA THR A 409 15.96 -2.94 -24.50
C THR A 409 15.54 -4.27 -25.12
N LYS A 410 15.61 -5.37 -24.36
CA LYS A 410 15.26 -6.72 -24.82
C LYS A 410 14.25 -7.36 -23.85
N PRO A 411 13.02 -6.84 -23.79
CA PRO A 411 12.03 -7.30 -22.83
C PRO A 411 11.73 -8.80 -23.00
N TRP A 412 11.50 -9.46 -21.88
CA TRP A 412 11.09 -10.86 -21.76
C TRP A 412 12.11 -11.89 -22.32
N THR A 413 13.36 -11.47 -22.55
CA THR A 413 14.41 -12.35 -23.06
C THR A 413 15.35 -12.91 -21.99
N GLY A 414 15.16 -12.53 -20.72
CA GLY A 414 16.12 -12.81 -19.65
C GLY A 414 17.23 -11.78 -19.56
N ASP A 415 17.12 -10.65 -20.28
CA ASP A 415 18.05 -9.52 -20.19
C ASP A 415 18.15 -9.01 -18.75
N THR A 416 19.27 -8.36 -18.42
CA THR A 416 19.58 -7.92 -17.05
C THR A 416 18.59 -6.86 -16.56
N MET A 417 18.31 -6.89 -15.27
CA MET A 417 17.41 -5.95 -14.55
C MET A 417 18.23 -4.85 -13.90
N SER A 418 17.57 -3.81 -13.44
CA SER A 418 18.16 -2.72 -12.65
C SER A 418 17.58 -2.71 -11.24
N TYR A 419 18.37 -2.26 -10.25
CA TYR A 419 17.90 -2.15 -8.87
C TYR A 419 18.44 -0.91 -8.16
N ARG A 420 17.76 -0.53 -7.09
CA ARG A 420 18.17 0.50 -6.14
C ARG A 420 17.94 0.00 -4.72
N ASP A 421 18.97 0.07 -3.89
CA ASP A 421 18.88 -0.20 -2.46
C ASP A 421 18.61 1.09 -1.69
N ASN A 422 17.76 1.01 -0.68
CA ASN A 422 17.48 2.12 0.25
C ASN A 422 17.14 3.45 -0.43
N LEU A 423 16.29 3.40 -1.45
CA LEU A 423 15.85 4.54 -2.24
C LEU A 423 15.05 5.53 -1.36
N ASN A 424 15.64 6.67 -1.00
CA ASN A 424 15.01 7.65 -0.13
C ASN A 424 14.05 8.55 -0.90
N PHE A 425 12.77 8.52 -0.55
CA PHE A 425 11.71 9.25 -1.24
C PHE A 425 11.45 10.64 -0.64
N TRP A 426 11.48 10.75 0.68
CA TRP A 426 11.03 11.95 1.41
C TRP A 426 12.16 12.79 2.00
N GLY A 427 13.41 12.44 1.74
CA GLY A 427 14.55 13.07 2.40
C GLY A 427 14.98 14.44 1.88
N ASP A 428 14.74 14.75 0.58
CA ASP A 428 15.21 15.99 -0.06
C ASP A 428 14.44 16.22 -1.37
N SER A 429 14.21 17.48 -1.73
CA SER A 429 13.58 17.87 -3.01
C SER A 429 14.36 17.41 -4.26
N THR A 430 15.67 17.16 -4.12
CA THR A 430 16.51 16.59 -5.18
C THR A 430 16.24 15.12 -5.41
N TYR A 431 15.77 14.38 -4.39
CA TYR A 431 15.46 12.95 -4.48
C TYR A 431 14.22 12.63 -5.30
N TYR A 432 13.31 13.57 -5.48
CA TYR A 432 12.16 13.35 -6.36
C TYR A 432 12.57 12.89 -7.76
N ASN A 433 13.60 13.51 -8.33
CA ASN A 433 14.14 13.11 -9.62
C ASN A 433 14.78 11.71 -9.57
N ASP A 434 15.35 11.33 -8.43
CA ASP A 434 15.96 10.01 -8.22
C ASP A 434 14.95 8.91 -7.94
N CYS A 435 13.71 9.26 -7.61
CA CYS A 435 12.61 8.33 -7.31
C CYS A 435 11.62 8.14 -8.48
N THR A 436 11.86 8.78 -9.61
CA THR A 436 11.06 8.62 -10.83
C THR A 436 11.81 7.79 -11.85
N PHE A 437 11.25 6.64 -12.21
CA PHE A 437 11.82 5.71 -13.16
C PHE A 437 10.99 5.72 -14.44
N LEU A 438 11.51 6.33 -15.50
CA LEU A 438 10.87 6.30 -16.82
C LEU A 438 11.14 4.98 -17.50
N LEU A 439 10.10 4.41 -18.05
CA LEU A 439 10.20 3.24 -18.89
C LEU A 439 10.59 3.68 -20.31
N LYS A 440 11.70 3.15 -20.81
CA LYS A 440 12.35 3.65 -22.05
C LYS A 440 11.57 3.40 -23.33
N ASN A 441 10.68 2.40 -23.33
CA ASN A 441 9.90 1.99 -24.50
C ASN A 441 8.51 1.52 -24.10
N SER A 442 7.51 1.77 -24.94
CA SER A 442 6.15 1.24 -24.78
C SER A 442 6.06 -0.28 -24.77
N ASN A 443 7.11 -0.98 -25.20
CA ASN A 443 7.19 -2.45 -25.26
C ASN A 443 8.17 -3.02 -24.22
N THR A 444 8.45 -2.31 -23.13
CA THR A 444 9.29 -2.81 -22.05
C THR A 444 8.49 -3.70 -21.09
N GLU A 445 9.19 -4.35 -20.17
CA GLU A 445 8.53 -5.07 -19.08
C GLU A 445 8.06 -4.06 -18.04
N THR A 446 6.75 -3.88 -17.89
CA THR A 446 6.16 -2.89 -16.97
C THR A 446 5.87 -3.50 -15.59
N TRP A 447 6.85 -4.20 -15.04
CA TRP A 447 6.82 -4.73 -13.68
C TRP A 447 7.92 -4.11 -12.81
N CYS A 448 7.70 -4.12 -11.52
CA CYS A 448 8.67 -3.77 -10.49
C CYS A 448 8.49 -4.64 -9.25
N ALA A 449 9.47 -4.65 -8.36
CA ALA A 449 9.42 -5.41 -7.12
C ALA A 449 10.14 -4.70 -5.99
N TRP A 450 9.64 -4.88 -4.77
CA TRP A 450 10.33 -4.61 -3.53
C TRP A 450 10.77 -5.93 -2.90
N THR A 451 12.07 -6.11 -2.69
CA THR A 451 12.63 -7.34 -2.11
C THR A 451 13.57 -7.06 -0.96
N ASN A 452 13.78 -8.03 -0.11
CA ASN A 452 14.85 -7.96 0.87
C ASN A 452 16.18 -8.33 0.19
N PRO A 453 17.23 -7.49 0.26
CA PRO A 453 18.48 -7.71 -0.45
C PRO A 453 19.28 -8.95 0.00
N LYS A 454 19.01 -9.48 1.20
CA LYS A 454 19.70 -10.68 1.71
C LYS A 454 19.03 -11.98 1.27
N THR A 455 17.71 -12.00 1.20
CA THR A 455 16.94 -13.22 0.91
C THR A 455 16.43 -13.26 -0.52
N ASN A 456 16.49 -12.14 -1.25
CA ASN A 456 15.90 -11.93 -2.57
C ASN A 456 14.37 -12.18 -2.61
N PHE A 457 13.72 -12.38 -1.46
CA PHE A 457 12.28 -12.56 -1.37
C PHE A 457 11.59 -11.21 -1.24
N GLY A 458 10.42 -11.08 -1.87
CA GLY A 458 9.60 -9.90 -1.75
C GLY A 458 8.27 -9.99 -2.47
N ILE A 459 7.78 -8.84 -2.89
CA ILE A 459 6.51 -8.66 -3.56
C ILE A 459 6.72 -7.85 -4.85
N GLY A 460 6.15 -8.31 -5.94
CA GLY A 460 6.19 -7.67 -7.25
C GLY A 460 4.83 -7.24 -7.74
N LEU A 461 4.85 -6.25 -8.60
CA LEU A 461 3.70 -5.64 -9.24
C LEU A 461 3.93 -5.56 -10.75
N TYR A 462 3.00 -6.04 -11.56
CA TYR A 462 3.01 -5.92 -13.01
C TYR A 462 1.75 -5.20 -13.50
N VAL A 463 1.93 -4.06 -14.15
CA VAL A 463 0.85 -3.24 -14.71
C VAL A 463 1.15 -2.97 -16.18
N PRO A 464 0.46 -3.60 -17.14
CA PRO A 464 0.63 -3.29 -18.54
C PRO A 464 0.34 -1.83 -18.88
N ASN A 465 1.11 -1.25 -19.80
CA ASN A 465 0.86 0.08 -20.37
C ASN A 465 1.01 1.28 -19.40
N VAL A 466 1.96 1.21 -18.47
CA VAL A 466 2.35 2.38 -17.68
C VAL A 466 3.63 3.04 -18.22
N ASP A 467 3.76 4.35 -18.02
CA ASP A 467 4.88 5.16 -18.54
C ASP A 467 6.08 5.18 -17.61
N SER A 468 5.84 5.10 -16.31
CA SER A 468 6.89 5.29 -15.30
C SER A 468 6.49 4.68 -13.95
N TYR A 469 7.48 4.58 -13.06
CA TYR A 469 7.27 4.35 -11.65
C TYR A 469 7.70 5.57 -10.85
N LEU A 470 6.97 5.84 -9.78
CA LEU A 470 7.38 6.68 -8.69
C LEU A 470 7.60 5.77 -7.50
N ALA A 471 8.84 5.63 -7.01
CA ALA A 471 9.17 4.65 -5.98
C ALA A 471 10.14 5.20 -4.95
N GLY A 472 10.04 4.74 -3.71
CA GLY A 472 10.98 5.09 -2.66
C GLY A 472 10.56 4.61 -1.29
N ARG A 473 11.38 4.94 -0.29
CA ARG A 473 11.21 4.53 1.10
C ARG A 473 11.00 5.74 1.99
N HIS A 474 10.13 5.58 2.97
CA HIS A 474 10.02 6.48 4.12
C HIS A 474 10.63 5.80 5.33
N ALA A 475 11.72 6.38 5.87
CA ALA A 475 12.59 5.81 6.90
C ALA A 475 13.29 4.50 6.49
N PHE A 476 14.38 4.15 7.20
CA PHE A 476 15.25 3.01 6.87
C PHE A 476 15.36 2.00 8.03
N ASN A 477 14.33 1.87 8.85
CA ASN A 477 14.38 0.97 10.01
C ASN A 477 14.22 -0.52 9.66
N ASN A 478 13.96 -0.87 8.39
CA ASN A 478 13.78 -2.23 7.90
C ASN A 478 12.80 -3.08 8.73
N SER A 479 11.74 -2.46 9.26
CA SER A 479 10.73 -3.14 10.08
C SER A 479 9.92 -4.15 9.26
N LYS A 480 9.61 -5.28 9.88
CA LYS A 480 8.66 -6.29 9.39
C LYS A 480 7.21 -5.98 9.79
N GLU A 481 7.02 -5.01 10.69
CA GLU A 481 5.70 -4.66 11.21
C GLU A 481 4.89 -3.89 10.18
N SER A 482 3.74 -4.41 9.83
CA SER A 482 2.85 -3.81 8.81
C SER A 482 2.21 -2.49 9.24
N THR A 483 2.20 -2.19 10.55
CA THR A 483 1.70 -0.94 11.12
C THR A 483 2.80 0.06 11.47
N ASN A 484 4.05 -0.23 11.10
CA ASN A 484 5.18 0.68 11.34
C ASN A 484 5.08 1.93 10.46
N GLY A 485 5.49 3.08 10.99
CA GLY A 485 5.57 4.34 10.24
C GLY A 485 6.54 4.29 9.06
N ALA A 486 7.61 3.47 9.13
CA ALA A 486 8.49 3.23 7.99
C ALA A 486 7.83 2.33 6.95
N THR A 487 7.98 2.67 5.68
CA THR A 487 7.33 1.97 4.57
C THR A 487 8.12 2.09 3.28
N ASN A 488 7.90 1.17 2.35
CA ASN A 488 8.26 1.37 0.96
C ASN A 488 7.00 1.69 0.17
N TYR A 489 7.17 2.47 -0.87
CA TYR A 489 6.11 2.92 -1.75
C TYR A 489 6.53 2.74 -3.20
N VAL A 490 5.60 2.33 -4.03
CA VAL A 490 5.69 2.46 -5.48
C VAL A 490 4.30 2.76 -6.05
N ALA A 491 4.26 3.64 -7.03
CA ALA A 491 3.12 3.79 -7.92
C ALA A 491 3.60 3.68 -9.37
N PRO A 492 3.05 2.76 -10.16
CA PRO A 492 3.04 2.90 -11.59
C PRO A 492 2.22 4.14 -11.98
N VAL A 493 2.71 4.93 -12.92
CA VAL A 493 2.14 6.26 -13.18
C VAL A 493 1.95 6.50 -14.67
N ASN A 494 0.74 6.92 -15.02
CA ASN A 494 0.41 7.61 -16.28
C ASN A 494 -0.16 9.00 -15.98
N THR A 495 0.04 9.94 -16.90
CA THR A 495 -0.55 11.27 -16.82
C THR A 495 -1.88 11.25 -17.56
N ILE A 496 -3.00 11.21 -16.82
CA ILE A 496 -4.34 11.02 -17.38
C ILE A 496 -5.25 12.16 -16.93
N LEU A 497 -6.08 12.64 -17.86
CA LEU A 497 -7.20 13.53 -17.57
C LEU A 497 -8.40 12.65 -17.17
N LEU A 498 -8.79 12.71 -15.92
CA LEU A 498 -10.07 12.14 -15.48
C LEU A 498 -11.21 12.91 -16.11
N LYS A 499 -12.18 12.22 -16.69
CA LYS A 499 -13.39 12.82 -17.21
C LYS A 499 -14.58 12.27 -16.46
N SER A 500 -15.43 13.18 -15.99
CA SER A 500 -16.69 12.76 -15.37
C SER A 500 -17.51 11.89 -16.32
N PHE A 501 -18.12 10.85 -15.78
CA PHE A 501 -18.97 9.87 -16.48
C PHE A 501 -18.20 8.95 -17.46
N GLU A 502 -16.88 8.95 -17.42
CA GLU A 502 -16.03 8.07 -18.21
C GLU A 502 -15.18 7.21 -17.27
N ALA A 503 -15.31 5.90 -17.37
CA ALA A 503 -14.57 4.99 -16.50
C ALA A 503 -13.07 4.93 -16.87
N LEU A 504 -12.22 4.92 -15.85
CA LEU A 504 -10.83 4.52 -15.92
C LEU A 504 -10.71 3.08 -15.43
N GLU A 505 -10.33 2.17 -16.31
CA GLU A 505 -10.25 0.74 -16.03
C GLU A 505 -8.85 0.22 -16.30
N TYR A 506 -8.31 -0.57 -15.38
CA TYR A 506 -7.04 -1.26 -15.57
C TYR A 506 -6.92 -2.46 -14.65
N SER A 507 -6.09 -3.41 -15.08
CA SER A 507 -5.79 -4.61 -14.33
C SER A 507 -4.30 -4.72 -14.05
N TYR A 508 -3.96 -5.35 -12.94
CA TYR A 508 -2.57 -5.62 -12.58
C TYR A 508 -2.43 -6.96 -11.85
N LEU A 509 -1.20 -7.47 -11.85
CA LEU A 509 -0.84 -8.69 -11.14
C LEU A 509 0.09 -8.37 -9.98
N ILE A 510 -0.11 -9.11 -8.89
CA ILE A 510 0.81 -9.18 -7.76
C ILE A 510 1.35 -10.61 -7.70
N SER A 511 2.65 -10.76 -7.49
CA SER A 511 3.29 -12.05 -7.20
C SER A 511 4.33 -11.87 -6.12
N THR A 512 4.73 -12.96 -5.47
CA THR A 512 5.71 -13.00 -4.40
C THR A 512 6.79 -14.04 -4.70
N GLY A 513 7.93 -13.92 -4.07
CA GLY A 513 9.07 -14.79 -4.29
C GLY A 513 10.36 -14.04 -4.54
N SER A 514 11.34 -14.68 -5.16
CA SER A 514 12.51 -14.02 -5.72
C SER A 514 12.13 -13.14 -6.92
N VAL A 515 13.00 -12.18 -7.27
CA VAL A 515 12.78 -11.31 -8.43
C VAL A 515 12.63 -12.13 -9.72
N GLU A 516 13.42 -13.20 -9.84
CA GLU A 516 13.42 -14.09 -10.99
C GLU A 516 12.11 -14.87 -11.11
N GLU A 517 11.58 -15.39 -9.99
CA GLU A 517 10.30 -16.09 -9.95
C GLU A 517 9.15 -15.15 -10.30
N MET A 518 9.10 -13.97 -9.70
CA MET A 518 8.09 -12.95 -10.00
C MET A 518 8.13 -12.54 -11.47
N ARG A 519 9.33 -12.28 -12.03
CA ARG A 519 9.50 -11.97 -13.46
C ARG A 519 9.02 -13.11 -14.36
N ALA A 520 9.28 -14.37 -13.98
CA ALA A 520 8.81 -15.53 -14.73
C ALA A 520 7.29 -15.62 -14.76
N THR A 521 6.64 -15.44 -13.61
CA THR A 521 5.18 -15.36 -13.51
C THR A 521 4.63 -14.23 -14.39
N PHE A 522 5.17 -13.01 -14.28
CA PHE A 522 4.71 -11.88 -15.10
C PHE A 522 4.93 -12.08 -16.59
N LYS A 523 5.99 -12.79 -16.99
CA LYS A 523 6.23 -13.15 -18.37
C LYS A 523 5.18 -14.13 -18.92
N GLU A 524 4.76 -15.09 -18.11
CA GLU A 524 3.71 -16.05 -18.49
C GLU A 524 2.38 -15.34 -18.77
N TYR A 525 2.04 -14.35 -17.95
CA TYR A 525 0.79 -13.60 -18.05
C TYR A 525 0.97 -12.20 -18.68
N LYS A 526 2.03 -11.96 -19.45
CA LYS A 526 2.34 -10.62 -19.99
C LYS A 526 1.22 -9.99 -20.84
N ASP A 527 0.37 -10.80 -21.43
CA ASP A 527 -0.74 -10.39 -22.28
C ASP A 527 -2.12 -10.52 -21.59
N PHE A 528 -2.18 -10.65 -20.26
CA PHE A 528 -3.42 -10.89 -19.52
C PHE A 528 -4.41 -9.72 -19.59
N ALA A 529 -3.93 -8.49 -19.77
CA ALA A 529 -4.73 -7.28 -19.91
C ALA A 529 -4.08 -6.30 -20.90
N SER A 530 -4.91 -5.62 -21.69
CA SER A 530 -4.43 -4.57 -22.61
C SER A 530 -4.30 -3.20 -21.94
N ASN A 531 -5.08 -2.95 -20.90
CA ASN A 531 -5.15 -1.65 -20.18
C ASN A 531 -5.30 -0.44 -21.10
N GLU A 532 -6.06 -0.56 -22.18
CA GLU A 532 -6.24 0.51 -23.18
C GLU A 532 -6.80 1.80 -22.58
N SER A 533 -7.58 1.69 -21.50
CA SER A 533 -8.12 2.84 -20.78
C SER A 533 -7.02 3.78 -20.25
N LEU A 534 -5.83 3.25 -19.93
CA LEU A 534 -4.70 4.03 -19.44
C LEU A 534 -4.12 5.00 -20.48
N HIS A 535 -4.38 4.75 -21.77
CA HIS A 535 -3.96 5.62 -22.88
C HIS A 535 -5.10 6.49 -23.43
N LYS A 536 -6.32 6.30 -22.95
CA LYS A 536 -7.43 7.17 -23.25
C LYS A 536 -7.29 8.45 -22.40
N ASN A 537 -7.38 9.62 -22.98
CA ASN A 537 -7.14 10.88 -22.28
C ASN A 537 -5.75 11.01 -21.62
N HIS A 538 -4.76 10.33 -22.20
CA HIS A 538 -3.39 10.26 -21.72
C HIS A 538 -2.54 11.37 -22.33
N GLN A 539 -1.56 11.84 -21.57
CA GLN A 539 -0.50 12.72 -22.03
C GLN A 539 0.84 12.10 -21.66
N SER A 540 1.69 11.83 -22.64
CA SER A 540 3.03 11.31 -22.39
C SER A 540 3.77 12.17 -21.37
N ARG A 541 4.37 11.53 -20.37
CA ARG A 541 5.13 12.21 -19.32
C ARG A 541 6.38 12.84 -19.94
N ARG A 542 6.48 14.15 -19.88
CA ARG A 542 7.73 14.85 -20.18
C ARG A 542 8.57 14.90 -18.91
N VAL A 543 9.66 14.16 -18.88
CA VAL A 543 10.62 14.26 -17.80
C VAL A 543 11.70 15.25 -18.21
N PRO A 544 12.16 16.12 -17.30
CA PRO A 544 13.38 16.88 -17.50
C PRO A 544 14.55 15.95 -17.84
N ASP A 545 15.50 16.41 -18.67
CA ASP A 545 16.63 15.64 -19.24
C ASP A 545 17.53 14.89 -18.24
N LYS A 546 17.30 15.02 -16.95
CA LYS A 546 17.92 14.19 -15.92
C LYS A 546 17.04 12.96 -15.65
N THR A 547 17.26 11.95 -16.44
CA THR A 547 16.67 10.63 -16.19
C THR A 547 17.46 9.92 -15.10
N VAL A 548 16.76 9.37 -14.15
CA VAL A 548 17.28 8.56 -13.02
C VAL A 548 18.02 7.32 -13.49
N ALA A 549 17.82 6.91 -14.73
CA ALA A 549 18.48 5.76 -15.36
C ALA A 549 20.03 5.76 -15.26
N SER A 550 20.65 6.91 -14.99
CA SER A 550 22.11 7.01 -14.82
C SER A 550 22.62 6.50 -13.46
N ASN A 551 21.72 6.27 -12.47
CA ASN A 551 22.10 5.87 -11.12
C ASN A 551 21.59 4.45 -10.74
N GLU A 552 20.97 3.72 -11.68
CA GLU A 552 20.53 2.36 -11.45
C GLU A 552 21.72 1.40 -11.45
N ASN A 553 21.75 0.49 -10.48
CA ASN A 553 22.72 -0.61 -10.47
C ASN A 553 22.21 -1.75 -11.36
N SER A 554 23.11 -2.41 -12.09
CA SER A 554 22.75 -3.59 -12.87
C SER A 554 22.51 -4.79 -11.95
N TYR A 555 21.44 -5.53 -12.16
CA TYR A 555 21.15 -6.75 -11.42
C TYR A 555 22.17 -7.87 -11.71
N ALA A 556 22.83 -7.84 -12.86
CA ALA A 556 23.93 -8.75 -13.21
C ALA A 556 25.12 -8.59 -12.25
N ASP A 557 25.32 -7.40 -11.68
CA ASP A 557 26.41 -7.12 -10.75
C ASP A 557 26.21 -7.83 -9.41
N LEU A 558 25.00 -8.23 -9.05
CA LEU A 558 24.72 -9.07 -7.89
C LEU A 558 25.20 -10.51 -8.09
N ASN A 559 25.30 -10.98 -9.35
CA ASN A 559 25.64 -12.36 -9.71
C ASN A 559 27.08 -12.56 -10.21
N GLY A 560 27.98 -11.56 -10.05
CA GLY A 560 29.42 -11.76 -10.28
C GLY A 560 30.01 -11.22 -11.57
N GLY A 561 29.44 -10.19 -12.17
CA GLY A 561 29.99 -9.52 -13.38
C GLY A 561 30.23 -8.03 -13.19
N GLY A 562 31.36 -7.65 -12.60
CA GLY A 562 32.06 -6.36 -12.77
C GLY A 562 31.39 -5.06 -12.33
N GLY A 563 31.81 -4.53 -11.19
CA GLY A 563 31.91 -3.08 -10.96
C GLY A 563 30.80 -2.31 -10.23
N GLY A 564 29.93 -2.92 -9.47
CA GLY A 564 28.99 -2.26 -8.56
C GLY A 564 28.89 -2.99 -7.22
N ASN A 565 28.60 -2.29 -6.13
CA ASN A 565 28.47 -2.87 -4.80
C ASN A 565 27.47 -4.05 -4.79
N SER A 566 27.99 -5.28 -4.93
CA SER A 566 27.16 -6.49 -4.99
C SER A 566 26.91 -7.02 -3.58
N GLY A 567 25.70 -6.82 -3.03
CA GLY A 567 25.34 -7.37 -1.72
C GLY A 567 25.10 -8.88 -1.69
N ALA A 568 25.01 -9.56 -2.84
CA ALA A 568 24.65 -11.00 -2.90
C ALA A 568 25.73 -11.97 -2.40
N ASN A 569 26.99 -11.54 -2.32
CA ASN A 569 28.13 -12.33 -1.82
C ASN A 569 28.81 -11.70 -0.60
N ALA A 570 28.22 -10.68 -0.01
CA ALA A 570 28.75 -10.10 1.21
C ALA A 570 28.70 -11.13 2.35
N ASP A 571 29.75 -11.18 3.15
CA ASP A 571 29.71 -11.93 4.41
C ASP A 571 28.50 -11.44 5.24
N PRO A 572 27.87 -12.29 6.04
CA PRO A 572 26.85 -11.83 6.97
C PRO A 572 27.40 -10.71 7.86
N LEU A 573 26.65 -9.61 8.03
CA LEU A 573 27.07 -8.52 8.89
C LEU A 573 27.29 -9.03 10.32
N SER A 574 28.51 -8.90 10.78
CA SER A 574 28.96 -9.39 12.08
C SER A 574 29.70 -8.28 12.85
N ALA A 575 30.15 -8.58 14.05
CA ALA A 575 30.94 -7.65 14.85
C ALA A 575 32.24 -7.21 14.16
N ALA A 576 32.76 -8.00 13.21
CA ALA A 576 33.96 -7.68 12.42
C ALA A 576 33.55 -7.51 10.94
N LEU A 577 33.44 -6.28 10.50
CA LEU A 577 33.17 -5.93 9.10
C LEU A 577 34.51 -5.74 8.35
N ASP A 578 34.85 -6.70 7.50
CA ASP A 578 36.06 -6.69 6.66
C ASP A 578 35.78 -6.00 5.32
N LEU A 579 36.23 -4.76 5.17
CA LEU A 579 36.04 -3.92 3.98
C LEU A 579 37.22 -4.02 2.98
N THR A 580 38.14 -4.96 3.20
CA THR A 580 39.11 -5.39 2.15
C THR A 580 38.44 -6.28 1.11
N LYS A 581 37.27 -6.82 1.44
CA LYS A 581 36.40 -7.57 0.54
C LYS A 581 35.42 -6.62 -0.14
N LYS A 582 35.46 -6.57 -1.47
CA LYS A 582 34.62 -5.69 -2.28
C LYS A 582 33.11 -5.86 -1.99
N GLU A 583 32.70 -7.10 -1.82
CA GLU A 583 31.30 -7.47 -1.55
C GLU A 583 30.76 -6.87 -0.23
N ASN A 584 31.63 -6.73 0.78
CA ASN A 584 31.24 -6.19 2.09
C ASN A 584 30.99 -4.68 2.07
N ALA A 585 31.36 -3.99 0.99
CA ALA A 585 30.98 -2.59 0.76
C ALA A 585 29.46 -2.38 0.79
N ALA A 586 28.67 -3.41 0.50
CA ALA A 586 27.22 -3.36 0.57
C ALA A 586 26.65 -3.07 1.97
N HIS A 587 27.43 -3.33 3.03
CA HIS A 587 27.04 -3.01 4.41
C HIS A 587 27.20 -1.53 4.79
N VAL A 588 27.89 -0.73 3.96
CA VAL A 588 28.18 0.68 4.23
C VAL A 588 27.38 1.54 3.24
N ILE A 589 26.38 2.22 3.76
CA ILE A 589 25.44 3.00 2.96
C ILE A 589 25.88 4.47 2.95
N GLY A 590 26.08 5.05 1.78
CA GLY A 590 26.33 6.48 1.62
C GLY A 590 25.05 7.27 1.88
N SER A 591 24.93 7.89 3.05
CA SER A 591 23.68 8.50 3.52
C SER A 591 23.56 9.97 3.15
N ASN A 592 24.63 10.74 3.13
CA ASN A 592 24.62 12.16 2.76
C ASN A 592 25.95 12.54 2.14
N ASN A 593 25.93 13.30 1.07
CA ASN A 593 27.10 13.88 0.37
C ASN A 593 28.35 12.96 0.30
N THR A 594 28.13 11.65 0.23
CA THR A 594 29.16 10.61 0.21
C THR A 594 28.99 9.69 -1.00
N SER A 595 30.11 9.36 -1.67
CA SER A 595 30.19 8.25 -2.60
C SER A 595 30.90 7.10 -1.92
N VAL A 596 30.31 5.93 -1.90
CA VAL A 596 30.89 4.69 -1.36
C VAL A 596 31.29 3.81 -2.54
N THR A 597 32.59 3.52 -2.68
CA THR A 597 33.11 2.68 -3.77
C THR A 597 34.25 1.81 -3.25
N TYR A 598 34.40 0.59 -3.77
CA TYR A 598 35.56 -0.23 -3.48
C TYR A 598 36.73 0.18 -4.39
N ASP A 599 37.88 0.51 -3.80
CA ASP A 599 39.09 0.80 -4.52
C ASP A 599 40.01 -0.44 -4.49
N ALA A 600 40.17 -1.09 -5.65
CA ALA A 600 40.96 -2.29 -5.79
C ALA A 600 42.47 -2.05 -5.62
N ALA A 601 42.96 -0.84 -5.92
CA ALA A 601 44.34 -0.48 -5.76
C ALA A 601 44.73 -0.27 -4.29
N ALA A 602 43.81 0.35 -3.52
CA ALA A 602 43.98 0.52 -2.07
C ALA A 602 43.61 -0.75 -1.27
N GLY A 603 42.89 -1.69 -1.90
CA GLY A 603 42.34 -2.87 -1.23
C GLY A 603 41.45 -2.47 -0.06
N ALA A 604 40.57 -1.45 -0.26
CA ALA A 604 39.80 -0.83 0.79
C ALA A 604 38.52 -0.18 0.24
N LEU A 605 37.57 0.11 1.11
CA LEU A 605 36.41 0.91 0.80
C LEU A 605 36.79 2.40 0.76
N ALA A 606 36.49 3.10 -0.33
CA ALA A 606 36.71 4.53 -0.48
C ALA A 606 35.42 5.29 -0.20
N LEU A 607 35.43 6.13 0.84
CA LEU A 607 34.38 7.07 1.21
C LEU A 607 34.77 8.43 0.67
N LYS A 608 34.13 8.88 -0.43
CA LYS A 608 34.48 10.13 -1.09
C LYS A 608 33.47 11.22 -0.80
N VAL A 609 33.96 12.36 -0.34
CA VAL A 609 33.17 13.56 -0.05
C VAL A 609 32.62 14.17 -1.35
N LYS A 610 31.32 14.45 -1.38
CA LYS A 610 30.62 15.16 -2.47
C LYS A 610 30.13 16.56 -2.07
N GLY A 611 30.07 16.85 -0.79
CA GLY A 611 29.56 18.12 -0.25
C GLY A 611 29.66 18.18 1.27
N GLN A 612 28.98 19.12 1.88
CA GLN A 612 29.01 19.32 3.34
C GLN A 612 28.30 18.17 4.10
N ASP A 613 28.70 17.93 5.35
CA ASP A 613 28.18 16.89 6.24
C ASP A 613 28.21 15.48 5.60
N PRO A 614 29.39 15.00 5.13
CA PRO A 614 29.51 13.70 4.52
C PRO A 614 29.44 12.59 5.57
N HIS A 615 28.51 11.64 5.40
CA HIS A 615 28.42 10.50 6.29
C HIS A 615 27.93 9.22 5.63
N VAL A 616 28.22 8.10 6.29
CA VAL A 616 27.73 6.79 5.94
C VAL A 616 27.02 6.14 7.11
N THR A 617 26.19 5.16 6.84
CA THR A 617 25.44 4.41 7.85
C THR A 617 25.65 2.91 7.68
N ILE A 618 25.86 2.21 8.79
CA ILE A 618 25.88 0.75 8.87
C ILE A 618 24.66 0.33 9.69
N VAL A 619 23.78 -0.48 9.11
CA VAL A 619 22.51 -0.89 9.74
C VAL A 619 22.64 -2.32 10.25
N TYR A 620 22.53 -2.52 11.56
CA TYR A 620 22.66 -3.82 12.23
C TYR A 620 21.32 -4.49 12.50
N ASP A 621 20.21 -3.75 12.53
CA ASP A 621 18.84 -4.24 12.73
C ASP A 621 18.66 -5.19 13.93
N GLY A 622 19.38 -4.93 15.03
CA GLY A 622 19.34 -5.79 16.21
C GLY A 622 20.06 -7.13 16.09
N ALA A 623 20.85 -7.32 15.02
CA ALA A 623 21.64 -8.57 14.85
C ALA A 623 22.73 -8.74 15.93
N LEU A 624 23.16 -7.65 16.55
CA LEU A 624 24.18 -7.61 17.59
C LEU A 624 23.67 -6.83 18.79
N SER A 625 24.17 -7.20 20.01
CA SER A 625 23.88 -6.46 21.23
C SER A 625 25.08 -5.63 21.68
N ALA A 626 24.87 -4.34 21.91
CA ALA A 626 25.86 -3.40 22.43
C ALA A 626 26.44 -3.80 23.81
N ASP A 627 25.69 -4.61 24.57
CA ASP A 627 26.15 -5.08 25.89
C ASP A 627 27.38 -5.95 25.82
N ARG A 628 27.64 -6.57 24.65
CA ARG A 628 28.78 -7.48 24.39
C ARG A 628 30.03 -6.76 23.93
N TYR A 629 29.92 -5.54 23.45
CA TYR A 629 31.01 -4.83 22.79
C TYR A 629 31.28 -3.51 23.51
N LYS A 630 32.53 -3.31 23.91
CA LYS A 630 32.94 -2.11 24.65
C LYS A 630 33.87 -1.21 23.87
N THR A 631 34.22 -1.60 22.65
CA THR A 631 35.14 -0.83 21.82
C THR A 631 34.74 -0.94 20.35
N ILE A 632 34.90 0.15 19.59
CA ILE A 632 34.85 0.13 18.13
C ILE A 632 36.24 0.44 17.60
N GLU A 633 36.78 -0.41 16.73
CA GLU A 633 38.03 -0.15 16.02
C GLU A 633 37.73 0.04 14.52
N ILE A 634 38.27 1.12 13.94
CA ILE A 634 38.14 1.43 12.51
C ILE A 634 39.55 1.54 11.94
N THR A 635 39.91 0.63 11.01
CA THR A 635 41.16 0.71 10.25
C THR A 635 40.94 1.61 9.03
N TYR A 636 41.60 2.75 9.00
CA TYR A 636 41.43 3.78 7.99
C TYR A 636 42.71 4.34 7.46
N MET A 637 42.67 5.03 6.32
CA MET A 637 43.75 5.85 5.78
C MET A 637 43.19 7.12 5.17
N LEU A 638 43.81 8.25 5.48
CA LEU A 638 43.51 9.54 4.89
C LEU A 638 44.72 10.01 4.06
N PRO A 639 44.57 10.20 2.74
CA PRO A 639 45.61 10.78 1.93
C PRO A 639 46.07 12.15 2.46
N ALA A 640 47.35 12.38 2.48
CA ALA A 640 47.94 13.67 2.84
C ALA A 640 47.53 14.82 1.88
N THR A 641 46.87 14.50 0.77
CA THR A 641 46.33 15.44 -0.21
C THR A 641 44.93 15.92 0.07
N ASN A 642 44.27 15.34 1.08
CA ASN A 642 42.96 15.85 1.52
C ASN A 642 43.07 17.30 2.03
N SER A 643 41.99 18.05 1.93
CA SER A 643 41.94 19.40 2.50
C SER A 643 42.20 19.39 4.00
N ASP A 644 42.74 20.51 4.55
CA ASP A 644 43.04 20.65 5.98
C ASP A 644 41.72 20.78 6.81
N GLY A 645 40.86 19.76 6.73
CA GLY A 645 39.66 19.66 7.56
C GLY A 645 39.99 19.53 9.05
N ASN A 646 38.98 19.48 9.89
CA ASN A 646 39.15 19.46 11.36
C ASN A 646 39.79 18.18 11.91
N ASN A 647 40.23 17.24 11.09
CA ASN A 647 40.80 15.93 11.47
C ASN A 647 39.98 15.20 12.55
N VAL A 648 38.67 15.29 12.45
CA VAL A 648 37.72 14.68 13.38
C VAL A 648 36.69 13.83 12.68
N THR A 649 36.25 12.82 13.38
CA THR A 649 35.19 11.89 12.99
C THR A 649 34.17 11.83 14.10
N ASP A 650 32.91 11.95 13.78
CA ASP A 650 31.81 11.72 14.72
C ASP A 650 31.13 10.38 14.43
N LEU A 651 30.99 9.55 15.47
CA LEU A 651 30.20 8.34 15.42
C LEU A 651 28.93 8.53 16.22
N PHE A 652 27.77 8.41 15.56
CA PHE A 652 26.47 8.37 16.21
C PHE A 652 26.05 6.91 16.38
N LEU A 653 25.84 6.50 17.63
CA LEU A 653 25.72 5.12 18.05
C LEU A 653 24.27 4.83 18.48
N CYS A 654 23.50 4.21 17.59
CA CYS A 654 22.09 3.94 17.82
C CYS A 654 21.90 2.51 18.37
N ALA A 655 21.65 2.41 19.69
CA ALA A 655 21.41 1.12 20.36
C ALA A 655 20.31 1.25 21.42
N GLY A 656 19.60 0.18 21.72
CA GLY A 656 18.55 0.12 22.73
C GLY A 656 17.43 1.13 22.48
N SER A 657 17.26 2.11 23.37
CA SER A 657 16.24 3.16 23.22
C SER A 657 16.60 4.25 22.21
N VAL A 658 17.86 4.33 21.77
CA VAL A 658 18.32 5.30 20.77
C VAL A 658 18.21 4.69 19.40
N SER A 659 17.12 4.93 18.66
CA SER A 659 16.88 4.36 17.33
C SER A 659 17.38 5.24 16.19
N ASN A 660 17.61 6.53 16.42
CA ASN A 660 18.09 7.50 15.43
C ASN A 660 19.34 8.24 15.91
N PRO A 661 20.19 8.74 14.99
CA PRO A 661 21.36 9.53 15.36
C PRO A 661 20.98 10.73 16.23
N ASP A 662 21.61 10.82 17.39
CA ASP A 662 21.41 11.88 18.38
C ASP A 662 22.75 12.34 18.94
N ALA A 663 22.95 13.64 19.12
CA ALA A 663 24.18 14.21 19.64
C ALA A 663 24.53 13.73 21.05
N SER A 664 23.53 13.34 21.86
CA SER A 664 23.75 12.77 23.20
C SER A 664 24.26 11.33 23.17
N ALA A 665 24.17 10.65 22.01
CA ALA A 665 24.66 9.30 21.75
C ALA A 665 25.75 9.30 20.68
N SER A 666 26.62 10.28 20.68
CA SER A 666 27.75 10.40 19.77
C SER A 666 29.11 10.38 20.50
N VAL A 667 30.13 9.96 19.75
CA VAL A 667 31.52 10.01 20.19
C VAL A 667 32.37 10.66 19.11
N ARG A 668 33.11 11.71 19.47
CA ARG A 668 34.03 12.41 18.59
C ARG A 668 35.46 11.88 18.77
N VAL A 669 36.14 11.58 17.65
CA VAL A 669 37.50 11.05 17.66
C VAL A 669 38.37 11.85 16.68
N THR A 670 39.61 12.14 17.08
CA THR A 670 40.61 12.74 16.19
C THR A 670 41.29 11.69 15.37
N HIS A 671 41.57 11.97 14.10
CA HIS A 671 42.26 11.09 13.19
C HIS A 671 43.53 11.71 12.58
N THR A 672 44.38 10.90 11.95
CA THR A 672 45.64 11.32 11.34
C THR A 672 45.52 11.25 9.82
N ALA A 673 46.00 12.28 9.10
CA ALA A 673 46.00 12.38 7.64
C ALA A 673 47.44 12.47 7.11
N ASP A 674 48.15 11.33 7.00
CA ASP A 674 49.54 11.24 6.54
C ASP A 674 49.72 10.28 5.37
N GLY A 675 48.63 9.67 4.87
CA GLY A 675 48.65 8.70 3.78
C GLY A 675 48.95 7.26 4.22
N GLU A 676 49.07 6.99 5.53
CA GLU A 676 49.32 5.66 6.08
C GLU A 676 48.03 5.10 6.75
N TYR A 677 47.99 3.78 6.92
CA TYR A 677 46.88 3.14 7.62
C TYR A 677 47.01 3.23 9.13
N HIS A 678 46.00 3.72 9.80
CA HIS A 678 45.85 3.82 11.24
C HIS A 678 44.62 3.04 11.75
N VAL A 679 44.62 2.78 13.07
CA VAL A 679 43.44 2.23 13.77
C VAL A 679 42.89 3.30 14.69
N MET A 680 41.67 3.73 14.42
CA MET A 680 40.90 4.58 15.30
C MET A 680 40.17 3.69 16.33
N THR A 681 40.37 3.96 17.61
CA THR A 681 39.75 3.20 18.69
C THR A 681 38.79 4.08 19.48
N VAL A 682 37.55 3.63 19.61
CA VAL A 682 36.48 4.30 20.34
C VAL A 682 36.12 3.48 21.57
N ASP A 683 36.38 3.98 22.76
CA ASP A 683 36.01 3.33 24.02
C ASP A 683 34.54 3.66 24.37
N LEU A 684 33.73 2.63 24.56
CA LEU A 684 32.31 2.69 24.87
C LEU A 684 32.00 2.11 26.26
N SER A 685 33.03 1.76 27.04
CA SER A 685 32.86 1.08 28.33
C SER A 685 32.10 1.90 29.37
N ASP A 686 32.17 3.25 29.30
CA ASP A 686 31.53 4.20 30.18
C ASP A 686 30.29 4.88 29.59
N LYS A 687 29.86 4.49 28.37
CA LYS A 687 28.75 5.11 27.64
C LYS A 687 27.42 4.47 28.00
N SER A 688 26.63 5.13 28.82
CA SER A 688 25.31 4.65 29.28
C SER A 688 24.29 4.47 28.17
N PHE A 689 24.44 5.17 27.03
CA PHE A 689 23.58 5.01 25.86
C PHE A 689 23.94 3.77 25.01
N TRP A 690 25.10 3.14 25.21
CA TRP A 690 25.55 1.99 24.45
C TRP A 690 25.16 0.69 25.16
N GLN A 691 23.88 0.29 25.01
CA GLN A 691 23.30 -0.92 25.61
C GLN A 691 22.12 -1.44 24.77
N GLY A 692 21.81 -2.72 24.91
CA GLY A 692 20.70 -3.37 24.17
C GLY A 692 21.05 -3.63 22.71
N ASP A 693 20.05 -3.80 21.87
CA ASP A 693 20.23 -4.15 20.46
C ASP A 693 20.82 -2.99 19.64
N ILE A 694 21.84 -3.26 18.85
CA ILE A 694 22.46 -2.27 17.96
C ILE A 694 21.57 -2.10 16.74
N HIS A 695 21.03 -0.91 16.55
CA HIS A 695 20.19 -0.57 15.37
C HIS A 695 21.07 -0.14 14.20
N LYS A 696 21.92 0.88 14.40
CA LYS A 696 22.82 1.40 13.36
C LYS A 696 23.97 2.19 13.95
N ILE A 697 25.02 2.34 13.15
CA ILE A 697 26.13 3.26 13.42
C ILE A 697 26.19 4.23 12.24
N ARG A 698 26.01 5.52 12.49
CA ARG A 698 26.30 6.59 11.53
C ARG A 698 27.74 7.05 11.75
N PHE A 699 28.49 7.15 10.68
CA PHE A 699 29.89 7.48 10.66
C PHE A 699 30.11 8.75 9.82
N ASP A 700 30.28 9.91 10.50
CA ASP A 700 30.57 11.21 9.90
C ASP A 700 32.10 11.33 9.81
N TYR A 701 32.66 10.85 8.71
CA TYR A 701 34.07 10.48 8.63
C TYR A 701 35.04 11.62 8.35
N LEU A 702 34.59 12.75 7.82
CA LEU A 702 35.42 13.92 7.49
C LEU A 702 34.64 15.22 7.70
N ASP A 703 34.58 15.73 8.92
CA ASP A 703 33.91 17.00 9.22
C ASP A 703 34.74 18.18 8.70
N GLY A 704 34.11 19.08 7.92
CA GLY A 704 34.72 20.28 7.39
C GLY A 704 35.65 20.09 6.20
N CYS A 705 35.65 18.91 5.55
CA CYS A 705 36.43 18.64 4.34
C CYS A 705 35.76 19.12 3.06
N GLU A 706 36.50 19.17 1.95
CA GLU A 706 36.04 19.64 0.65
C GLU A 706 35.57 18.49 -0.25
N ALA A 707 34.73 18.81 -1.21
CA ALA A 707 34.29 17.84 -2.22
C ALA A 707 35.49 17.30 -3.00
N GLY A 708 35.64 15.98 -2.99
CA GLY A 708 36.77 15.28 -3.60
C GLY A 708 37.69 14.60 -2.61
N ASP A 709 37.69 14.99 -1.35
CA ASP A 709 38.43 14.32 -0.28
C ASP A 709 37.94 12.89 -0.08
N VAL A 710 38.81 12.00 0.38
CA VAL A 710 38.48 10.59 0.52
C VAL A 710 39.06 10.00 1.81
N MET A 711 38.31 9.13 2.47
CA MET A 711 38.80 8.22 3.50
C MET A 711 38.72 6.79 2.98
N TYR A 712 39.80 6.05 3.10
CA TYR A 712 39.85 4.62 2.80
C TYR A 712 39.64 3.84 4.11
N VAL A 713 38.76 2.85 4.10
CA VAL A 713 38.43 2.04 5.27
C VAL A 713 38.59 0.56 4.96
N LYS A 714 39.41 -0.15 5.75
CA LYS A 714 39.66 -1.60 5.61
C LYS A 714 38.78 -2.45 6.52
N SER A 715 38.43 -1.95 7.70
CA SER A 715 37.61 -2.71 8.64
C SER A 715 36.93 -1.81 9.64
N ILE A 716 35.79 -2.30 10.14
CA ILE A 716 35.08 -1.75 11.31
C ILE A 716 34.79 -2.94 12.23
N VAL A 717 35.31 -2.92 13.44
CA VAL A 717 35.28 -4.07 14.37
C VAL A 717 34.69 -3.62 15.72
N LEU A 718 33.63 -4.28 16.16
CA LEU A 718 33.10 -4.18 17.51
C LEU A 718 33.79 -5.21 18.40
N LYS A 719 34.37 -4.78 19.53
CA LYS A 719 35.12 -5.62 20.49
C LYS A 719 34.60 -5.52 21.91
#